data_de8556d0c3b9a48cc3628682e22dfa77
#
_entry.id   de8556d0c3b9a48cc3628682e22dfa77
#
_cell.length_a   1.000
_cell.length_b   1.000
_cell.length_c   1.000
_cell.angle_alpha   90.00
_cell.angle_beta   90.00
_cell.angle_gamma   90.00
#
_symmetry.space_group_name_H-M   'P 1'
#
loop_
_entity.id
_entity.type
_entity.pdbx_description
1 polymer ?
#
loop_
_entity_poly.entity_id
_entity_poly.type
_entity_poly.pdbx_seq_one_letter_code
_entity_poly.pdbx_strand_id
1 'polypeptide(L)'
;MNVFSRFALGLVMTWIALVAAQAQPVKAGAGSYFLGPKGSDKGLPAAPMRTEAMLKKAAPTSQWYSTLIFNPKPQPIFVQPMTVRATSAGFEMVLPVKEVVATDRRDVEIGYPHRDPLVISPVAFEPGPAKLAKTGDWSIDISFARGADDMLVTVAHGNPYAFLQVTRGDLRLRLPAPGERLDNGADARVLALRVNGKAYALFAPTGSRWESTSPTEWAVRLPADKRYVSAAVLPDATAETLTLFTRHAYAFVEDTRVDWRYEASTSQIETTFKATTRTMEGADNGPLQGLYPHHWFKNGSVDGKLGPAYDTVRGKVRLLAAAQFKTTAPYAGFVPFWPGIAESPRKAELTDLMKADLRNARRMMLPEGKSAYWQGKGLQRVLKLFDVFDQQGDTDGRDRLLAMLQKRMEEWFSGNDAKNYFFYDKSLGAVASYPDDFFAIAEINDHHFWYGYWIRTAAEIALRDPAWAAKDKWGAMVELLVADIATAERGRADFPFLRNFDPYEGHSWANGLGGVGEYGVHGNNQESSSESINAWAGLILWGEVTGNRELRDLGMYLYATESQAINHYWFDVHGQVLAPEYKNVDVAQLFGGKYIHNTWWTDDPRQITGINLLPITTVSTYFGAHPEYIKRNLGALKSEQEIWAARGKKVDPPDIWQDVFAKYMALADPAAGLAQWNRWGAVELGETRSHTLHWLLSLNEIGVPDFGISADAPLYSVFKRADGAKTYLAYNAGKVPLTVRFSDGKTLVVAPGTLGRTN
;
A
#
# COMPACT_ATOMS: atom_id res chain seq x y z
N MET A 1 30.06 -30.07 48.94
CA MET A 1 30.24 -29.76 47.50
C MET A 1 29.69 -30.94 46.69
N ASN A 2 28.44 -30.96 46.28
CA ASN A 2 27.88 -31.88 45.26
C ASN A 2 26.34 -31.98 45.29
N VAL A 3 25.64 -30.91 45.63
CA VAL A 3 24.17 -30.89 45.53
C VAL A 3 23.68 -29.74 44.61
N PHE A 4 24.47 -28.70 44.39
CA PHE A 4 24.09 -27.55 43.56
C PHE A 4 24.31 -27.76 42.04
N SER A 5 25.12 -28.73 41.62
CA SER A 5 25.41 -28.96 40.19
C SER A 5 24.36 -29.82 39.46
N ARG A 6 23.52 -30.58 40.19
CA ARG A 6 22.46 -31.41 39.58
C ARG A 6 21.13 -30.68 39.35
N PHE A 7 20.86 -29.58 40.04
CA PHE A 7 19.66 -28.78 39.84
C PHE A 7 19.80 -27.81 38.65
N ALA A 8 21.01 -27.32 38.38
CA ALA A 8 21.25 -26.42 37.25
C ALA A 8 21.17 -27.13 35.87
N LEU A 9 21.60 -28.42 35.81
CA LEU A 9 21.50 -29.20 34.57
C LEU A 9 20.05 -29.62 34.25
N GLY A 10 19.22 -29.86 35.25
CA GLY A 10 17.81 -30.22 35.06
C GLY A 10 16.96 -29.05 34.55
N LEU A 11 17.22 -27.82 35.00
CA LEU A 11 16.52 -26.63 34.53
C LEU A 11 16.92 -26.23 33.10
N VAL A 12 18.20 -26.38 32.73
CA VAL A 12 18.69 -26.07 31.39
C VAL A 12 18.16 -27.10 30.38
N MET A 13 18.09 -28.39 30.73
CA MET A 13 17.50 -29.39 29.82
C MET A 13 15.98 -29.26 29.69
N THR A 14 15.26 -28.82 30.71
CA THR A 14 13.81 -28.55 30.60
C THR A 14 13.52 -27.32 29.76
N TRP A 15 14.35 -26.29 29.80
CA TRP A 15 14.22 -25.12 28.92
C TRP A 15 14.56 -25.43 27.45
N ILE A 16 15.59 -26.23 27.21
CA ILE A 16 15.95 -26.65 25.82
C ILE A 16 14.86 -27.59 25.27
N ALA A 17 14.25 -28.45 26.11
CA ALA A 17 13.13 -29.28 25.66
C ALA A 17 11.83 -28.51 25.43
N LEU A 18 11.56 -27.42 26.18
CA LEU A 18 10.39 -26.56 25.92
C LEU A 18 10.53 -25.72 24.65
N VAL A 19 11.72 -25.25 24.31
CA VAL A 19 11.97 -24.50 23.06
C VAL A 19 11.94 -25.44 21.85
N ALA A 20 12.40 -26.69 22.00
CA ALA A 20 12.33 -27.68 20.92
C ALA A 20 10.90 -28.24 20.66
N ALA A 21 9.98 -28.12 21.62
CA ALA A 21 8.62 -28.64 21.49
C ALA A 21 7.64 -27.68 20.79
N GLN A 22 8.04 -26.45 20.47
CA GLN A 22 7.12 -25.41 19.96
C GLN A 22 7.18 -25.16 18.45
N ALA A 23 8.14 -25.69 17.72
CA ALA A 23 8.28 -25.48 16.28
C ALA A 23 8.00 -26.79 15.51
N GLN A 24 6.72 -27.15 15.32
CA GLN A 24 6.39 -28.24 14.40
C GLN A 24 6.35 -27.74 12.97
N PRO A 25 7.09 -28.38 12.05
CA PRO A 25 7.02 -28.05 10.63
C PRO A 25 5.66 -28.45 10.05
N VAL A 26 5.04 -27.53 9.35
CA VAL A 26 3.81 -27.75 8.58
C VAL A 26 4.21 -27.95 7.12
N LYS A 27 3.80 -29.05 6.51
CA LYS A 27 4.07 -29.33 5.10
C LYS A 27 3.24 -28.44 4.18
N ALA A 28 3.92 -27.88 3.17
CA ALA A 28 3.32 -27.10 2.08
C ALA A 28 3.98 -27.56 0.76
N GLY A 29 3.35 -28.55 0.09
CA GLY A 29 3.94 -29.23 -1.06
C GLY A 29 5.25 -29.93 -0.70
N ALA A 30 6.30 -29.71 -1.47
CA ALA A 30 7.65 -30.18 -1.17
C ALA A 30 8.30 -29.41 -0.01
N GLY A 31 7.82 -28.20 0.29
CA GLY A 31 8.34 -27.32 1.33
C GLY A 31 7.69 -27.53 2.69
N SER A 32 8.10 -26.69 3.64
CA SER A 32 7.51 -26.58 4.96
C SER A 32 7.78 -25.22 5.60
N TYR A 33 6.89 -24.81 6.48
CA TYR A 33 7.02 -23.67 7.34
C TYR A 33 6.77 -24.07 8.79
N PHE A 34 7.14 -23.23 9.74
CA PHE A 34 6.91 -23.52 11.15
C PHE A 34 5.65 -22.82 11.65
N LEU A 35 4.98 -23.41 12.65
CA LEU A 35 4.03 -22.70 13.49
C LEU A 35 4.87 -21.99 14.55
N GLY A 36 5.10 -20.73 14.35
CA GLY A 36 6.15 -19.99 14.93
C GLY A 36 6.09 -19.67 16.37
N PRO A 37 7.22 -19.24 16.99
CA PRO A 37 7.11 -18.35 18.11
C PRO A 37 6.29 -17.13 17.68
N LYS A 38 5.54 -16.53 18.59
CA LYS A 38 4.83 -15.29 18.32
C LYS A 38 5.81 -14.30 17.69
N GLY A 39 5.52 -13.85 16.49
CA GLY A 39 6.41 -12.97 15.76
C GLY A 39 6.69 -11.67 16.48
N SER A 40 5.68 -11.12 17.14
CA SER A 40 5.77 -9.85 17.84
C SER A 40 5.14 -9.91 19.23
N ASP A 41 5.96 -10.09 20.25
CA ASP A 41 5.54 -9.76 21.63
C ASP A 41 5.73 -8.26 21.94
N LYS A 42 6.48 -7.51 21.13
CA LYS A 42 6.68 -6.06 21.28
C LYS A 42 5.47 -5.30 20.73
N GLY A 43 4.86 -4.50 21.57
CA GLY A 43 3.76 -3.61 21.17
C GLY A 43 2.38 -4.25 21.13
N LEU A 44 2.25 -5.57 21.29
CA LEU A 44 0.93 -6.19 21.46
C LEU A 44 0.34 -5.81 22.83
N PRO A 45 -0.95 -5.39 22.86
CA PRO A 45 -1.60 -5.10 24.14
C PRO A 45 -1.71 -6.38 25.00
N ALA A 46 -1.61 -6.21 26.32
CA ALA A 46 -1.74 -7.31 27.29
C ALA A 46 -3.12 -8.02 27.18
N ALA A 47 -4.15 -7.29 26.71
CA ALA A 47 -5.46 -7.85 26.41
C ALA A 47 -5.81 -7.55 24.95
N PRO A 48 -6.56 -8.43 24.26
CA PRO A 48 -6.97 -8.20 22.89
C PRO A 48 -7.81 -6.93 22.75
N MET A 49 -7.41 -6.03 21.84
CA MET A 49 -8.18 -4.82 21.48
C MET A 49 -9.18 -5.11 20.35
N ARG A 50 -9.74 -6.29 20.35
CA ARG A 50 -10.76 -6.78 19.43
C ARG A 50 -11.88 -7.45 20.21
N THR A 51 -13.12 -7.34 19.72
CA THR A 51 -14.24 -8.08 20.28
C THR A 51 -14.12 -9.59 20.00
N GLU A 52 -14.86 -10.42 20.72
CA GLU A 52 -14.86 -11.88 20.51
C GLU A 52 -15.19 -12.28 19.07
N ALA A 53 -16.07 -11.52 18.41
CA ALA A 53 -16.40 -11.75 17.00
C ALA A 53 -15.20 -11.50 16.08
N MET A 54 -14.40 -10.48 16.38
CA MET A 54 -13.20 -10.14 15.61
C MET A 54 -12.01 -11.06 15.93
N LEU A 55 -11.97 -11.67 17.12
CA LEU A 55 -10.95 -12.66 17.47
C LEU A 55 -11.06 -13.99 16.70
N LYS A 56 -12.22 -14.25 16.09
CA LYS A 56 -12.44 -15.43 15.22
C LYS A 56 -11.86 -15.26 13.81
N LYS A 57 -11.42 -14.06 13.46
CA LYS A 57 -10.83 -13.71 12.17
C LYS A 57 -9.36 -13.41 12.33
N ALA A 58 -8.60 -13.47 11.24
CA ALA A 58 -7.23 -12.97 11.24
C ALA A 58 -7.18 -11.51 11.69
N ALA A 59 -6.11 -11.12 12.37
CA ALA A 59 -5.92 -9.74 12.79
C ALA A 59 -5.67 -8.85 11.57
N PRO A 60 -6.45 -7.77 11.34
CA PRO A 60 -6.22 -6.85 10.24
C PRO A 60 -5.03 -5.94 10.55
N THR A 61 -3.84 -6.40 10.21
CA THR A 61 -2.60 -5.64 10.24
C THR A 61 -2.44 -4.80 8.98
N SER A 62 -1.49 -3.88 8.95
CA SER A 62 -1.13 -3.05 7.79
C SER A 62 -2.30 -2.25 7.21
N GLN A 63 -3.20 -1.78 8.08
CA GLN A 63 -4.34 -0.97 7.73
C GLN A 63 -4.28 0.40 8.40
N TRP A 64 -5.01 1.36 7.87
CA TRP A 64 -5.10 2.73 8.38
C TRP A 64 -5.55 2.84 9.85
N TYR A 65 -6.19 1.81 10.39
CA TYR A 65 -6.69 1.73 11.77
C TYR A 65 -5.94 0.76 12.67
N SER A 66 -4.85 0.15 12.20
CA SER A 66 -4.14 -0.91 12.94
C SER A 66 -3.69 -0.47 14.34
N THR A 67 -3.33 0.81 14.52
CA THR A 67 -2.99 1.38 15.84
C THR A 67 -4.08 1.15 16.90
N LEU A 68 -5.37 1.13 16.51
CA LEU A 68 -6.49 0.89 17.42
C LEU A 68 -6.41 -0.48 18.11
N ILE A 69 -5.94 -1.50 17.39
CA ILE A 69 -5.97 -2.89 17.87
C ILE A 69 -4.63 -3.38 18.43
N PHE A 70 -3.56 -2.67 18.17
CA PHE A 70 -2.21 -3.08 18.61
C PHE A 70 -1.56 -2.12 19.60
N ASN A 71 -2.11 -0.92 19.80
CA ASN A 71 -1.55 0.05 20.72
C ASN A 71 -2.48 0.29 21.92
N PRO A 72 -2.03 0.04 23.18
CA PRO A 72 -2.83 0.33 24.38
C PRO A 72 -3.20 1.82 24.53
N LYS A 73 -2.46 2.70 23.87
CA LYS A 73 -2.77 4.13 23.71
C LYS A 73 -2.86 4.44 22.20
N PRO A 74 -4.02 4.15 21.57
CA PRO A 74 -4.17 4.32 20.13
C PRO A 74 -3.77 5.71 19.67
N GLN A 75 -3.00 5.75 18.59
CA GLN A 75 -2.63 6.98 17.91
C GLN A 75 -3.81 7.47 17.03
N PRO A 76 -3.76 8.70 16.51
CA PRO A 76 -4.78 9.19 15.60
C PRO A 76 -4.96 8.29 14.36
N ILE A 77 -6.21 8.12 13.96
CA ILE A 77 -6.63 7.43 12.75
C ILE A 77 -7.10 8.48 11.75
N PHE A 78 -6.56 8.45 10.54
CA PHE A 78 -6.82 9.42 9.48
C PHE A 78 -7.90 8.87 8.54
N VAL A 79 -9.15 9.21 8.83
CA VAL A 79 -10.31 8.74 8.09
C VAL A 79 -10.55 9.54 6.81
N GLN A 80 -10.05 10.77 6.76
CA GLN A 80 -10.33 11.79 5.74
C GLN A 80 -11.85 11.96 5.48
N PRO A 81 -12.37 13.19 5.54
CA PRO A 81 -11.66 14.43 5.84
C PRO A 81 -11.37 14.66 7.32
N MET A 82 -11.87 13.82 8.23
CA MET A 82 -11.61 13.92 9.66
C MET A 82 -10.50 12.99 10.14
N THR A 83 -9.95 13.31 11.29
CA THR A 83 -9.14 12.38 12.07
C THR A 83 -9.84 12.03 13.37
N VAL A 84 -9.67 10.80 13.83
CA VAL A 84 -10.31 10.29 15.03
C VAL A 84 -9.31 9.59 15.93
N ARG A 85 -9.60 9.51 17.24
CA ARG A 85 -8.82 8.74 18.19
C ARG A 85 -9.73 8.18 19.28
N ALA A 86 -9.50 6.94 19.65
CA ALA A 86 -10.17 6.31 20.77
C ALA A 86 -9.32 6.44 22.04
N THR A 87 -9.88 7.04 23.11
CA THR A 87 -9.20 7.28 24.37
C THR A 87 -10.04 6.82 25.56
N SER A 88 -9.45 6.80 26.74
CA SER A 88 -10.21 6.57 27.99
C SER A 88 -11.22 7.67 28.31
N ALA A 89 -11.08 8.84 27.67
CA ALA A 89 -12.02 9.95 27.81
C ALA A 89 -13.25 9.83 26.87
N GLY A 90 -13.19 8.93 25.89
CA GLY A 90 -14.21 8.69 24.88
C GLY A 90 -13.66 8.73 23.46
N PHE A 91 -14.54 9.02 22.51
CA PHE A 91 -14.24 9.16 21.11
C PHE A 91 -13.84 10.59 20.79
N GLU A 92 -12.67 10.77 20.25
CA GLU A 92 -12.14 12.06 19.79
C GLU A 92 -12.31 12.18 18.27
N MET A 93 -12.71 13.37 17.81
CA MET A 93 -12.77 13.70 16.39
C MET A 93 -12.34 15.15 16.14
N VAL A 94 -11.73 15.38 14.99
CA VAL A 94 -11.35 16.74 14.56
C VAL A 94 -11.30 16.85 13.04
N LEU A 95 -11.64 18.02 12.50
CA LEU A 95 -11.27 18.43 11.15
C LEU A 95 -9.83 18.92 11.19
N PRO A 96 -8.84 18.17 10.68
CA PRO A 96 -7.43 18.61 10.71
C PRO A 96 -7.24 19.79 9.75
N VAL A 97 -6.28 20.67 10.11
CA VAL A 97 -5.92 21.83 9.31
C VAL A 97 -4.47 21.68 8.89
N LYS A 98 -4.16 22.12 7.66
CA LYS A 98 -2.82 22.10 7.11
C LYS A 98 -1.82 22.82 8.02
N GLU A 99 -0.73 22.17 8.33
CA GLU A 99 0.46 22.73 8.95
C GLU A 99 1.65 22.56 8.02
N VAL A 100 2.47 23.58 7.94
CA VAL A 100 3.71 23.60 7.17
C VAL A 100 4.85 23.55 8.16
N VAL A 101 5.64 22.49 8.13
CA VAL A 101 6.83 22.34 8.96
C VAL A 101 8.04 22.47 8.04
N ALA A 102 8.81 23.55 8.19
CA ALA A 102 10.08 23.71 7.49
C ALA A 102 11.20 23.12 8.36
N THR A 103 11.97 22.21 7.80
CA THR A 103 13.17 21.70 8.42
C THR A 103 14.38 22.52 7.96
N ASP A 104 15.48 22.45 8.70
CA ASP A 104 16.76 23.07 8.33
C ASP A 104 17.41 22.41 7.09
N ARG A 105 16.87 21.29 6.64
CA ARG A 105 17.30 20.54 5.44
C ARG A 105 16.68 21.02 4.14
N ARG A 106 15.77 21.99 4.12
CA ARG A 106 14.84 22.40 3.06
C ARG A 106 13.61 21.53 2.91
N ASP A 107 13.49 20.48 3.69
CA ASP A 107 12.36 19.57 3.57
C ASP A 107 11.17 20.24 4.23
N VAL A 108 10.25 20.71 3.42
CA VAL A 108 8.97 21.18 3.91
C VAL A 108 8.09 19.95 4.08
N GLU A 109 7.71 19.66 5.31
CA GLU A 109 6.66 18.69 5.59
C GLU A 109 5.30 19.37 5.54
N ILE A 110 4.34 18.71 4.93
CA ILE A 110 2.94 19.12 4.99
C ILE A 110 2.18 18.13 5.86
N GLY A 111 1.68 18.60 6.98
CA GLY A 111 0.93 17.79 7.94
C GLY A 111 -0.49 18.29 8.15
N TYR A 112 -1.37 17.35 8.54
CA TYR A 112 -2.75 17.58 8.96
C TYR A 112 -2.98 16.89 10.31
N PRO A 113 -2.43 17.44 11.40
CA PRO A 113 -2.37 16.76 12.68
C PRO A 113 -3.72 16.69 13.40
N HIS A 114 -3.86 15.69 14.25
CA HIS A 114 -4.99 15.55 15.17
C HIS A 114 -4.78 16.47 16.38
N ARG A 115 -5.26 17.72 16.28
CA ARG A 115 -5.11 18.73 17.33
C ARG A 115 -6.44 19.33 17.75
N ASP A 116 -6.62 19.57 19.05
CA ASP A 116 -7.80 20.18 19.65
C ASP A 116 -9.09 19.43 19.26
N PRO A 117 -9.19 18.12 19.56
CA PRO A 117 -10.35 17.33 19.18
C PRO A 117 -11.59 17.69 20.02
N LEU A 118 -12.76 17.49 19.41
CA LEU A 118 -14.00 17.26 20.14
C LEU A 118 -13.95 15.90 20.81
N VAL A 119 -14.49 15.76 22.04
CA VAL A 119 -14.56 14.48 22.74
C VAL A 119 -16.02 14.14 23.02
N ILE A 120 -16.48 13.00 22.51
CA ILE A 120 -17.82 12.48 22.72
C ILE A 120 -17.75 11.28 23.65
N SER A 121 -18.52 11.28 24.72
CA SER A 121 -18.55 10.22 25.71
C SER A 121 -19.96 9.95 26.24
N PRO A 122 -20.27 8.71 26.70
CA PRO A 122 -21.52 8.43 27.39
C PRO A 122 -21.56 9.15 28.74
N VAL A 123 -22.76 9.47 29.20
CA VAL A 123 -23.00 10.10 30.52
C VAL A 123 -23.29 9.04 31.60
N ALA A 124 -23.99 7.97 31.22
CA ALA A 124 -24.48 6.97 32.16
C ALA A 124 -23.44 5.91 32.59
N PHE A 125 -22.29 5.85 31.92
CA PHE A 125 -21.19 4.95 32.24
C PHE A 125 -19.86 5.51 31.73
N GLU A 126 -18.76 5.08 32.31
CA GLU A 126 -17.41 5.42 31.85
C GLU A 126 -17.05 4.54 30.63
N PRO A 127 -16.47 5.11 29.57
CA PRO A 127 -16.01 4.32 28.44
C PRO A 127 -15.07 3.18 28.86
N GLY A 128 -15.27 2.00 28.29
CA GLY A 128 -14.32 0.91 28.40
C GLY A 128 -13.10 1.11 27.47
N PRO A 129 -12.07 0.25 27.55
CA PRO A 129 -11.01 0.22 26.57
C PRO A 129 -11.59 0.00 25.17
N ALA A 130 -11.19 0.84 24.23
CA ALA A 130 -11.67 0.75 22.86
C ALA A 130 -11.25 -0.56 22.20
N LYS A 131 -12.18 -1.18 21.47
CA LYS A 131 -11.96 -2.43 20.74
C LYS A 131 -12.51 -2.33 19.33
N LEU A 132 -11.80 -2.92 18.38
CA LEU A 132 -12.33 -3.14 17.04
C LEU A 132 -13.48 -4.14 17.11
N ALA A 133 -14.68 -3.72 16.71
CA ALA A 133 -15.90 -4.53 16.76
C ALA A 133 -16.31 -5.10 15.40
N LYS A 134 -16.02 -4.40 14.31
CA LYS A 134 -16.31 -4.81 12.94
C LYS A 134 -15.36 -4.11 11.96
N THR A 135 -15.12 -4.75 10.81
CA THR A 135 -14.48 -4.14 9.64
C THR A 135 -15.35 -4.34 8.40
N GLY A 136 -15.57 -3.27 7.64
CA GLY A 136 -15.86 -3.30 6.22
C GLY A 136 -14.58 -3.16 5.41
N ASP A 137 -14.68 -2.99 4.09
CA ASP A 137 -13.50 -2.84 3.24
C ASP A 137 -12.79 -1.48 3.44
N TRP A 138 -13.53 -0.43 3.86
CA TRP A 138 -12.99 0.89 4.24
C TRP A 138 -13.74 1.53 5.40
N SER A 139 -14.42 0.74 6.25
CA SER A 139 -15.09 1.20 7.46
C SER A 139 -14.74 0.33 8.65
N ILE A 140 -14.86 0.91 9.86
CA ILE A 140 -14.66 0.20 11.11
C ILE A 140 -15.73 0.59 12.13
N ASP A 141 -16.04 -0.35 13.01
CA ASP A 141 -16.79 -0.11 14.24
C ASP A 141 -15.87 -0.21 15.44
N ILE A 142 -15.90 0.82 16.30
CA ILE A 142 -15.14 0.93 17.53
C ILE A 142 -16.11 0.81 18.71
N SER A 143 -15.92 -0.21 19.55
CA SER A 143 -16.70 -0.43 20.77
C SER A 143 -15.96 0.09 22.00
N PHE A 144 -16.67 0.84 22.87
CA PHE A 144 -16.21 1.32 24.16
C PHE A 144 -16.93 0.60 25.31
N ALA A 145 -17.13 -0.70 25.17
CA ALA A 145 -17.91 -1.51 26.09
C ALA A 145 -17.37 -1.54 27.52
N ARG A 146 -18.27 -1.39 28.49
CA ARG A 146 -18.01 -1.60 29.93
C ARG A 146 -19.16 -2.41 30.54
N GLY A 147 -18.91 -3.69 30.81
CA GLY A 147 -19.96 -4.61 31.25
C GLY A 147 -21.01 -4.82 30.17
N ALA A 148 -22.27 -4.53 30.49
CA ALA A 148 -23.38 -4.63 29.55
C ALA A 148 -23.62 -3.33 28.74
N ASP A 149 -22.95 -2.24 29.11
CA ASP A 149 -23.09 -0.95 28.45
C ASP A 149 -22.02 -0.79 27.36
N ASP A 150 -22.39 -0.17 26.24
CA ASP A 150 -21.48 0.12 25.13
C ASP A 150 -21.81 1.46 24.47
N MET A 151 -20.78 2.11 23.97
CA MET A 151 -20.85 3.15 22.96
C MET A 151 -20.13 2.64 21.73
N LEU A 152 -20.91 2.34 20.68
CA LEU A 152 -20.40 1.90 19.38
C LEU A 152 -20.26 3.09 18.44
N VAL A 153 -19.11 3.23 17.80
CA VAL A 153 -18.82 4.30 16.84
C VAL A 153 -18.39 3.71 15.52
N THR A 154 -19.10 4.07 14.45
CA THR A 154 -18.75 3.69 13.07
C THR A 154 -18.13 4.87 12.35
N VAL A 155 -16.99 4.64 11.69
CA VAL A 155 -16.30 5.58 10.78
C VAL A 155 -15.90 4.88 9.49
N ALA A 156 -15.85 5.62 8.39
CA ALA A 156 -15.45 5.10 7.08
C ALA A 156 -14.60 6.13 6.33
N HIS A 157 -13.60 5.69 5.58
CA HIS A 157 -12.83 6.56 4.71
C HIS A 157 -13.74 7.43 3.82
N GLY A 158 -13.37 8.69 3.66
CA GLY A 158 -14.13 9.66 2.88
C GLY A 158 -15.43 10.15 3.54
N ASN A 159 -15.99 9.42 4.52
CA ASN A 159 -17.25 9.81 5.13
C ASN A 159 -17.01 10.95 6.14
N PRO A 160 -17.72 12.09 6.01
CA PRO A 160 -17.55 13.21 6.94
C PRO A 160 -18.24 13.02 8.29
N TYR A 161 -18.95 11.90 8.49
CA TYR A 161 -19.64 11.59 9.74
C TYR A 161 -18.96 10.48 10.53
N ALA A 162 -19.01 10.59 11.85
CA ALA A 162 -18.93 9.49 12.79
C ALA A 162 -20.35 9.17 13.29
N PHE A 163 -20.73 7.90 13.27
CA PHE A 163 -22.04 7.43 13.69
C PHE A 163 -21.94 6.75 15.04
N LEU A 164 -22.61 7.31 16.06
CA LEU A 164 -22.54 6.84 17.44
C LEU A 164 -23.86 6.20 17.86
N GLN A 165 -23.78 5.07 18.53
CA GLN A 165 -24.91 4.40 19.16
C GLN A 165 -24.54 4.08 20.62
N VAL A 166 -25.44 4.28 21.56
CA VAL A 166 -25.20 4.03 22.98
C VAL A 166 -26.29 3.13 23.55
N THR A 167 -25.92 2.16 24.37
CA THR A 167 -26.89 1.21 24.96
C THR A 167 -27.77 1.85 26.02
N ARG A 168 -27.21 2.83 26.76
CA ARG A 168 -27.89 3.44 27.90
C ARG A 168 -27.46 4.89 28.11
N GLY A 169 -28.44 5.74 28.46
CA GLY A 169 -28.21 7.13 28.86
C GLY A 169 -28.00 8.09 27.68
N ASP A 170 -27.43 9.20 28.01
CA ASP A 170 -27.20 10.37 27.17
C ASP A 170 -25.73 10.42 26.73
N LEU A 171 -25.45 11.32 25.77
CA LEU A 171 -24.08 11.61 25.35
C LEU A 171 -23.67 13.02 25.77
N ARG A 172 -22.39 13.16 26.07
CA ARG A 172 -21.70 14.41 26.37
C ARG A 172 -20.70 14.74 25.29
N LEU A 173 -20.66 16.01 24.91
CA LEU A 173 -19.69 16.60 24.01
C LEU A 173 -18.82 17.58 24.80
N ARG A 174 -17.51 17.39 24.79
CA ARG A 174 -16.52 18.34 25.32
C ARG A 174 -15.77 18.98 24.18
N LEU A 175 -15.59 20.28 24.28
CA LEU A 175 -14.90 21.13 23.31
C LEU A 175 -13.53 21.53 23.83
N PRO A 176 -12.51 21.68 22.98
CA PRO A 176 -11.18 22.16 23.38
C PRO A 176 -11.18 23.66 23.71
N ALA A 177 -12.18 24.41 23.23
CA ALA A 177 -12.40 25.84 23.47
C ALA A 177 -13.89 26.16 23.37
N PRO A 178 -14.38 27.32 23.86
CA PRO A 178 -15.79 27.74 23.68
C PRO A 178 -16.18 27.73 22.20
N GLY A 179 -17.35 27.17 21.90
CA GLY A 179 -17.89 27.04 20.56
C GLY A 179 -18.86 28.19 20.22
N GLU A 180 -18.73 28.77 19.04
CA GLU A 180 -19.73 29.67 18.46
C GLU A 180 -20.83 28.84 17.79
N ARG A 181 -22.09 29.09 18.12
CA ARG A 181 -23.21 28.38 17.51
C ARG A 181 -23.48 28.88 16.09
N LEU A 182 -23.54 27.96 15.13
CA LEU A 182 -23.77 28.24 13.71
C LEU A 182 -25.23 28.09 13.28
N ASP A 183 -25.99 27.23 13.95
CA ASP A 183 -27.41 27.08 13.76
C ASP A 183 -28.17 28.13 14.59
N ASN A 184 -29.42 28.46 14.20
CA ASN A 184 -30.26 29.41 14.92
C ASN A 184 -30.98 28.82 16.15
N GLY A 185 -30.72 27.55 16.48
CA GLY A 185 -31.35 26.83 17.58
C GLY A 185 -32.81 26.46 17.35
N ALA A 186 -33.34 26.62 16.13
CA ALA A 186 -34.73 26.32 15.81
C ALA A 186 -35.04 24.82 15.90
N ASP A 187 -34.09 23.96 15.55
CA ASP A 187 -34.18 22.51 15.73
C ASP A 187 -33.31 22.09 16.93
N ALA A 188 -33.96 21.75 18.03
CA ALA A 188 -33.25 21.35 19.26
C ALA A 188 -32.42 20.07 19.12
N ARG A 189 -32.61 19.28 18.06
CA ARG A 189 -31.86 18.06 17.74
C ARG A 189 -30.53 18.35 17.09
N VAL A 190 -30.38 19.53 16.49
CA VAL A 190 -29.16 19.92 15.74
C VAL A 190 -28.31 20.84 16.62
N LEU A 191 -27.03 20.55 16.67
CA LEU A 191 -26.01 21.39 17.27
C LEU A 191 -24.90 21.63 16.26
N ALA A 192 -24.88 22.81 15.66
CA ALA A 192 -23.81 23.21 14.75
C ALA A 192 -22.90 24.26 15.43
N LEU A 193 -21.60 24.02 15.44
CA LEU A 193 -20.64 24.81 16.17
C LEU A 193 -19.40 25.14 15.31
N ARG A 194 -18.86 26.35 15.51
CA ARG A 194 -17.51 26.70 15.12
C ARG A 194 -16.61 26.65 16.35
N VAL A 195 -15.55 25.82 16.33
CA VAL A 195 -14.58 25.67 17.42
C VAL A 195 -13.18 25.79 16.82
N ASN A 196 -12.39 26.73 17.33
CA ASN A 196 -11.04 27.04 16.81
C ASN A 196 -11.02 27.18 15.26
N GLY A 197 -12.01 27.89 14.70
CA GLY A 197 -12.14 28.14 13.26
C GLY A 197 -12.68 26.97 12.43
N LYS A 198 -12.89 25.78 13.02
CA LYS A 198 -13.37 24.58 12.35
C LYS A 198 -14.88 24.41 12.57
N ALA A 199 -15.61 23.97 11.56
CA ALA A 199 -17.05 23.81 11.63
C ALA A 199 -17.45 22.35 11.85
N TYR A 200 -18.42 22.13 12.74
CA TYR A 200 -18.94 20.82 13.13
C TYR A 200 -20.46 20.86 13.23
N ALA A 201 -21.11 19.71 13.00
CA ALA A 201 -22.52 19.56 13.26
C ALA A 201 -22.82 18.19 13.88
N LEU A 202 -23.68 18.17 14.89
CA LEU A 202 -24.14 16.95 15.58
C LEU A 202 -25.66 16.86 15.45
N PHE A 203 -26.15 15.68 15.11
CA PHE A 203 -27.56 15.42 14.81
C PHE A 203 -28.07 14.29 15.69
N ALA A 204 -29.04 14.61 16.54
CA ALA A 204 -29.67 13.67 17.44
C ALA A 204 -31.06 13.29 16.94
N PRO A 205 -31.68 12.18 17.38
CA PRO A 205 -32.99 11.75 16.91
C PRO A 205 -34.13 12.67 17.33
N THR A 206 -35.27 12.51 16.68
CA THR A 206 -36.51 13.21 17.07
C THR A 206 -36.86 12.95 18.53
N GLY A 207 -37.18 14.01 19.27
CA GLY A 207 -37.43 14.00 20.72
C GLY A 207 -36.21 14.33 21.56
N SER A 208 -35.04 14.52 20.94
CA SER A 208 -33.80 14.91 21.62
C SER A 208 -33.65 16.42 21.73
N ARG A 209 -32.78 16.85 22.65
CA ARG A 209 -32.38 18.24 22.82
C ARG A 209 -30.93 18.35 23.27
N TRP A 210 -30.17 19.26 22.62
CA TRP A 210 -28.86 19.68 23.04
C TRP A 210 -28.96 20.80 24.07
N GLU A 211 -28.25 20.66 25.19
CA GLU A 211 -28.19 21.63 26.27
C GLU A 211 -26.70 21.95 26.56
N SER A 212 -26.36 23.24 26.63
CA SER A 212 -25.06 23.68 27.10
C SER A 212 -24.99 23.54 28.60
N THR A 213 -24.01 22.82 29.12
CA THR A 213 -23.73 22.68 30.55
C THR A 213 -22.61 23.61 31.01
N SER A 214 -21.77 24.05 30.08
CA SER A 214 -20.72 25.06 30.28
C SER A 214 -20.28 25.64 28.90
N PRO A 215 -19.45 26.69 28.86
CA PRO A 215 -18.94 27.22 27.59
C PRO A 215 -18.24 26.19 26.69
N THR A 216 -17.70 25.10 27.26
CA THR A 216 -16.95 24.05 26.58
C THR A 216 -17.62 22.67 26.70
N GLU A 217 -18.85 22.59 27.18
CA GLU A 217 -19.53 21.31 27.36
C GLU A 217 -20.99 21.37 26.98
N TRP A 218 -21.43 20.36 26.23
CA TRP A 218 -22.81 20.13 25.83
C TRP A 218 -23.25 18.72 26.20
N ALA A 219 -24.53 18.55 26.50
CA ALA A 219 -25.13 17.23 26.67
C ALA A 219 -26.35 17.11 25.73
N VAL A 220 -26.57 15.92 25.19
CA VAL A 220 -27.79 15.61 24.44
C VAL A 220 -28.68 14.70 25.25
N ARG A 221 -29.96 15.08 25.45
CA ARG A 221 -31.00 14.22 26.02
C ARG A 221 -31.55 13.32 24.92
N LEU A 222 -31.37 12.01 25.08
CA LEU A 222 -31.80 11.00 24.11
C LEU A 222 -33.08 10.29 24.56
N PRO A 223 -34.09 10.07 23.68
CA PRO A 223 -35.23 9.21 23.98
C PRO A 223 -34.76 7.77 24.29
N ALA A 224 -35.53 7.07 25.12
CA ALA A 224 -35.19 5.73 25.59
C ALA A 224 -35.10 4.70 24.46
N ASP A 225 -35.85 4.90 23.39
CA ASP A 225 -35.93 4.03 22.20
C ASP A 225 -35.05 4.49 21.03
N LYS A 226 -34.40 5.65 21.16
CA LYS A 226 -33.57 6.25 20.08
C LYS A 226 -32.24 6.78 20.60
N ARG A 227 -31.29 5.87 20.76
CA ARG A 227 -30.00 6.14 21.41
C ARG A 227 -28.88 6.22 20.39
N TYR A 228 -28.94 7.23 19.51
CA TYR A 228 -27.92 7.44 18.46
C TYR A 228 -27.70 8.92 18.16
N VAL A 229 -26.52 9.24 17.67
CA VAL A 229 -26.10 10.57 17.21
C VAL A 229 -25.19 10.40 16.02
N SER A 230 -25.31 11.22 14.98
CA SER A 230 -24.25 11.40 14.02
C SER A 230 -23.50 12.72 14.28
N ALA A 231 -22.18 12.69 14.19
CA ALA A 231 -21.32 13.84 14.37
C ALA A 231 -20.48 14.06 13.11
N ALA A 232 -20.52 15.27 12.57
CA ALA A 232 -19.90 15.58 11.29
C ALA A 232 -18.86 16.71 11.40
N VAL A 233 -17.80 16.61 10.58
CA VAL A 233 -16.95 17.74 10.23
C VAL A 233 -17.55 18.41 8.99
N LEU A 234 -17.61 19.74 8.96
CA LEU A 234 -18.15 20.48 7.83
C LEU A 234 -17.03 21.15 7.03
N PRO A 235 -17.10 21.18 5.69
CA PRO A 235 -16.10 21.87 4.87
C PRO A 235 -16.11 23.40 5.04
N ASP A 236 -17.28 23.94 5.39
CA ASP A 236 -17.49 25.36 5.68
C ASP A 236 -18.67 25.54 6.66
N ALA A 237 -18.94 26.78 7.07
CA ALA A 237 -19.97 27.13 8.03
C ALA A 237 -21.24 27.75 7.37
N THR A 238 -21.48 27.46 6.09
CA THR A 238 -22.66 28.02 5.39
C THR A 238 -23.97 27.30 5.74
N ALA A 239 -25.07 28.01 5.61
CA ALA A 239 -26.40 27.42 5.82
C ALA A 239 -26.73 26.32 4.78
N GLU A 240 -26.20 26.46 3.57
CA GLU A 240 -26.33 25.46 2.50
C GLU A 240 -25.62 24.16 2.87
N THR A 241 -24.40 24.26 3.37
CA THR A 241 -23.64 23.10 3.86
C THR A 241 -24.36 22.43 5.03
N LEU A 242 -24.83 23.20 6.01
CA LEU A 242 -25.60 22.65 7.14
C LEU A 242 -26.87 21.95 6.67
N THR A 243 -27.59 22.53 5.69
CA THR A 243 -28.80 21.92 5.09
C THR A 243 -28.45 20.58 4.39
N LEU A 244 -27.37 20.55 3.61
CA LEU A 244 -26.87 19.31 2.97
C LEU A 244 -26.57 18.24 4.02
N PHE A 245 -25.82 18.59 5.06
CA PHE A 245 -25.47 17.65 6.12
C PHE A 245 -26.67 17.18 6.93
N THR A 246 -27.61 18.07 7.25
CA THR A 246 -28.86 17.69 7.94
C THR A 246 -29.65 16.63 7.16
N ARG A 247 -29.67 16.74 5.84
CA ARG A 247 -30.36 15.78 4.95
C ARG A 247 -29.80 14.37 5.03
N HIS A 248 -28.47 14.21 5.17
CA HIS A 248 -27.78 12.95 5.15
C HIS A 248 -27.39 12.41 6.54
N ALA A 249 -27.71 13.16 7.60
CA ALA A 249 -27.27 12.87 8.97
C ALA A 249 -27.71 11.52 9.53
N TYR A 250 -28.82 10.99 9.04
CA TYR A 250 -29.40 9.74 9.54
C TYR A 250 -29.20 8.52 8.65
N ALA A 251 -28.35 8.62 7.62
CA ALA A 251 -27.94 7.50 6.79
C ALA A 251 -26.68 6.84 7.41
N PHE A 252 -26.89 6.01 8.43
CA PHE A 252 -25.81 5.38 9.18
C PHE A 252 -25.15 4.29 8.34
N VAL A 253 -23.84 4.39 8.15
CA VAL A 253 -23.06 3.35 7.45
C VAL A 253 -23.02 2.09 8.31
N GLU A 254 -23.44 0.97 7.74
CA GLU A 254 -23.40 -0.34 8.37
C GLU A 254 -22.28 -1.22 7.80
N ASP A 255 -21.97 -1.06 6.52
CA ASP A 255 -20.94 -1.84 5.84
C ASP A 255 -20.40 -1.13 4.60
N THR A 256 -19.19 -1.49 4.21
CA THR A 256 -18.55 -0.97 3.01
C THR A 256 -17.92 -2.12 2.22
N ARG A 257 -18.07 -2.08 0.89
CA ARG A 257 -17.60 -3.13 0.02
C ARG A 257 -17.04 -2.57 -1.28
N VAL A 258 -15.83 -3.04 -1.66
CA VAL A 258 -15.22 -2.82 -2.95
C VAL A 258 -15.29 -4.09 -3.80
N ASP A 259 -15.70 -3.93 -5.03
CA ASP A 259 -15.66 -5.00 -6.05
C ASP A 259 -14.92 -4.46 -7.28
N TRP A 260 -14.10 -5.29 -7.92
CA TRP A 260 -13.30 -4.92 -9.09
C TRP A 260 -13.47 -5.91 -10.23
N ARG A 261 -13.26 -5.42 -11.44
CA ARG A 261 -13.31 -6.23 -12.64
C ARG A 261 -12.30 -5.73 -13.67
N TYR A 262 -11.52 -6.64 -14.22
CA TYR A 262 -10.72 -6.38 -15.40
C TYR A 262 -11.57 -6.51 -16.67
N GLU A 263 -11.59 -5.44 -17.48
CA GLU A 263 -12.25 -5.38 -18.78
C GLU A 263 -11.18 -5.49 -19.89
N ALA A 264 -11.00 -6.69 -20.43
CA ALA A 264 -9.93 -6.97 -21.39
C ALA A 264 -10.09 -6.16 -22.68
N SER A 265 -11.33 -5.92 -23.14
CA SER A 265 -11.59 -5.19 -24.39
C SER A 265 -11.09 -3.74 -24.37
N THR A 266 -11.00 -3.14 -23.19
CA THR A 266 -10.55 -1.75 -23.01
C THR A 266 -9.25 -1.66 -22.21
N SER A 267 -8.73 -2.78 -21.71
CA SER A 267 -7.59 -2.85 -20.79
C SER A 267 -7.75 -1.92 -19.59
N GLN A 268 -8.90 -2.00 -18.92
CA GLN A 268 -9.24 -1.17 -17.77
C GLN A 268 -9.67 -2.01 -16.58
N ILE A 269 -9.40 -1.50 -15.40
CA ILE A 269 -9.98 -1.98 -14.15
C ILE A 269 -11.16 -1.08 -13.80
N GLU A 270 -12.36 -1.65 -13.79
CA GLU A 270 -13.55 -1.00 -13.19
C GLU A 270 -13.59 -1.39 -11.71
N THR A 271 -13.67 -0.39 -10.83
CA THR A 271 -13.84 -0.58 -9.39
C THR A 271 -15.16 0.03 -8.94
N THR A 272 -15.95 -0.75 -8.20
CA THR A 272 -17.22 -0.31 -7.62
C THR A 272 -17.09 -0.21 -6.11
N PHE A 273 -17.36 0.98 -5.57
CA PHE A 273 -17.39 1.27 -4.13
C PHE A 273 -18.85 1.35 -3.69
N LYS A 274 -19.22 0.57 -2.68
CA LYS A 274 -20.60 0.52 -2.16
C LYS A 274 -20.60 0.65 -0.64
N ALA A 275 -21.28 1.69 -0.13
CA ALA A 275 -21.63 1.83 1.29
C ALA A 275 -23.06 1.35 1.49
N THR A 276 -23.26 0.41 2.41
CA THR A 276 -24.58 -0.01 2.87
C THR A 276 -24.97 0.83 4.07
N THR A 277 -26.13 1.43 4.04
CA THR A 277 -26.61 2.31 5.10
C THR A 277 -27.94 1.83 5.67
N ARG A 278 -28.15 2.16 6.94
CA ARG A 278 -29.45 2.08 7.60
C ARG A 278 -29.97 3.48 7.84
N THR A 279 -31.19 3.77 7.36
CA THR A 279 -31.88 5.02 7.63
C THR A 279 -32.45 4.98 9.04
N MET A 280 -31.91 5.83 9.92
CA MET A 280 -32.35 5.89 11.32
C MET A 280 -33.63 6.72 11.51
N GLU A 281 -33.79 7.75 10.71
CA GLU A 281 -34.98 8.62 10.67
C GLU A 281 -35.21 9.27 9.31
N GLY A 282 -36.44 9.65 9.03
CA GLY A 282 -36.80 10.45 7.86
C GLY A 282 -36.74 9.67 6.54
N ALA A 283 -36.48 10.39 5.46
CA ALA A 283 -36.31 9.78 4.13
C ALA A 283 -34.93 9.17 3.98
N ASP A 284 -34.85 8.10 3.20
CA ASP A 284 -33.55 7.55 2.79
C ASP A 284 -32.90 8.45 1.74
N ASN A 285 -31.99 9.28 2.20
CA ASN A 285 -31.19 10.17 1.33
C ASN A 285 -29.83 9.58 0.98
N GLY A 286 -29.48 8.39 1.51
CA GLY A 286 -28.16 7.77 1.37
C GLY A 286 -27.04 8.53 2.10
N PRO A 287 -25.79 8.03 2.00
CA PRO A 287 -24.63 8.64 2.66
C PRO A 287 -24.04 9.79 1.84
N LEU A 288 -23.27 10.66 2.51
CA LEU A 288 -22.26 11.49 1.87
C LEU A 288 -20.94 10.73 1.85
N GLN A 289 -20.28 10.68 0.69
CA GLN A 289 -18.96 10.08 0.51
C GLN A 289 -17.99 11.13 -0.01
N GLY A 290 -16.83 11.28 0.62
CA GLY A 290 -15.75 12.16 0.19
C GLY A 290 -14.80 11.43 -0.76
N LEU A 291 -14.88 11.76 -2.02
CA LEU A 291 -14.07 11.19 -3.07
C LEU A 291 -12.69 11.86 -3.10
N TYR A 292 -11.64 11.07 -3.11
CA TYR A 292 -10.25 11.52 -3.23
C TYR A 292 -9.90 11.86 -4.68
N PRO A 293 -8.81 12.57 -4.98
CA PRO A 293 -8.43 12.93 -6.36
C PRO A 293 -8.42 11.75 -7.33
N HIS A 294 -7.86 10.60 -6.95
CA HIS A 294 -7.86 9.41 -7.81
C HIS A 294 -9.25 8.81 -8.07
N HIS A 295 -10.27 9.15 -7.24
CA HIS A 295 -11.65 8.75 -7.48
C HIS A 295 -12.39 9.69 -8.44
N TRP A 296 -12.17 11.00 -8.33
CA TRP A 296 -12.97 11.97 -9.05
C TRP A 296 -12.25 12.63 -10.24
N PHE A 297 -10.92 12.74 -10.21
CA PHE A 297 -10.19 13.42 -11.28
C PHE A 297 -10.29 12.64 -12.59
N LYS A 298 -10.80 13.29 -13.65
CA LYS A 298 -11.08 12.68 -14.95
C LYS A 298 -12.07 11.50 -14.89
N ASN A 299 -12.92 11.45 -13.88
CA ASN A 299 -13.97 10.44 -13.76
C ASN A 299 -15.33 11.05 -14.12
N GLY A 300 -15.72 10.99 -15.39
CA GLY A 300 -16.96 11.56 -15.91
C GLY A 300 -18.25 10.96 -15.32
N SER A 301 -18.18 9.80 -14.65
CA SER A 301 -19.35 9.19 -13.99
C SER A 301 -19.83 9.95 -12.75
N VAL A 302 -18.95 10.76 -12.15
CA VAL A 302 -19.23 11.57 -10.96
C VAL A 302 -19.12 13.07 -11.20
N ASP A 303 -18.56 13.51 -12.31
CA ASP A 303 -18.47 14.92 -12.69
C ASP A 303 -19.86 15.57 -12.73
N GLY A 304 -19.97 16.78 -12.21
CA GLY A 304 -21.23 17.50 -12.11
C GLY A 304 -22.16 17.06 -10.98
N LYS A 305 -21.84 15.95 -10.27
CA LYS A 305 -22.55 15.49 -9.07
C LYS A 305 -21.82 15.84 -7.78
N LEU A 306 -20.58 16.31 -7.90
CA LEU A 306 -19.70 16.59 -6.77
C LEU A 306 -20.10 17.89 -6.07
N GLY A 307 -20.24 17.79 -4.75
CA GLY A 307 -20.58 18.90 -3.85
C GLY A 307 -19.36 19.63 -3.29
N PRO A 308 -19.50 20.23 -2.09
CA PRO A 308 -18.41 20.91 -1.38
C PRO A 308 -17.17 20.03 -1.22
N ALA A 309 -16.01 20.68 -0.99
CA ALA A 309 -14.73 19.99 -0.86
C ALA A 309 -14.00 20.35 0.42
N TYR A 310 -13.21 19.43 0.92
CA TYR A 310 -12.24 19.64 1.99
C TYR A 310 -10.83 19.74 1.42
N ASP A 311 -10.01 20.54 2.07
CA ASP A 311 -8.56 20.50 1.90
C ASP A 311 -7.98 19.45 2.85
N THR A 312 -7.31 18.45 2.31
CA THR A 312 -6.73 17.34 3.07
C THR A 312 -5.31 17.03 2.63
N VAL A 313 -4.66 16.14 3.36
CA VAL A 313 -3.33 15.60 2.98
C VAL A 313 -3.35 14.88 1.63
N ARG A 314 -4.53 14.46 1.15
CA ARG A 314 -4.75 13.84 -0.18
C ARG A 314 -5.19 14.83 -1.24
N GLY A 315 -5.04 16.16 -0.98
CA GLY A 315 -5.60 17.20 -1.85
C GLY A 315 -7.08 17.43 -1.58
N LYS A 316 -7.85 17.77 -2.63
CA LYS A 316 -9.27 18.06 -2.49
C LYS A 316 -10.11 16.78 -2.38
N VAL A 317 -10.69 16.56 -1.21
CA VAL A 317 -11.73 15.53 -1.00
C VAL A 317 -13.09 16.14 -1.28
N ARG A 318 -13.79 15.69 -2.32
CA ARG A 318 -15.06 16.25 -2.82
C ARG A 318 -16.23 15.36 -2.45
N LEU A 319 -17.30 15.94 -1.93
CA LEU A 319 -18.47 15.19 -1.48
C LEU A 319 -19.34 14.71 -2.65
N LEU A 320 -19.79 13.47 -2.56
CA LEU A 320 -20.77 12.84 -3.42
C LEU A 320 -21.93 12.31 -2.56
N ALA A 321 -23.16 12.71 -2.88
CA ALA A 321 -24.37 12.16 -2.24
C ALA A 321 -24.81 10.90 -3.01
N ALA A 322 -24.24 9.74 -2.67
CA ALA A 322 -24.55 8.45 -3.28
C ALA A 322 -24.08 7.30 -2.40
N ALA A 323 -24.86 6.20 -2.39
CA ALA A 323 -24.46 4.96 -1.73
C ALA A 323 -23.41 4.16 -2.51
N GLN A 324 -23.26 4.46 -3.79
CA GLN A 324 -22.32 3.76 -4.67
C GLN A 324 -21.72 4.71 -5.70
N PHE A 325 -20.45 4.50 -6.00
CA PHE A 325 -19.77 5.11 -7.15
C PHE A 325 -18.82 4.13 -7.81
N LYS A 326 -18.39 4.45 -9.03
CA LYS A 326 -17.44 3.65 -9.79
C LYS A 326 -16.25 4.48 -10.21
N THR A 327 -15.11 3.84 -10.29
CA THR A 327 -13.89 4.39 -10.88
C THR A 327 -13.36 3.48 -11.96
N THR A 328 -12.54 4.02 -12.84
CA THR A 328 -11.78 3.24 -13.83
C THR A 328 -10.32 3.60 -13.72
N ALA A 329 -9.46 2.59 -13.70
CA ALA A 329 -8.02 2.75 -13.79
C ALA A 329 -7.51 2.06 -15.06
N PRO A 330 -6.74 2.73 -15.92
CA PRO A 330 -6.14 2.08 -17.07
C PRO A 330 -5.11 1.05 -16.61
N TYR A 331 -5.19 -0.15 -17.15
CA TYR A 331 -4.15 -1.13 -16.96
C TYR A 331 -3.11 -0.98 -18.08
N ALA A 332 -1.93 -0.49 -17.70
CA ALA A 332 -0.88 -0.14 -18.66
C ALA A 332 -0.23 -1.35 -19.36
N GLY A 333 -0.45 -2.55 -18.84
CA GLY A 333 0.26 -3.74 -19.29
C GLY A 333 1.76 -3.73 -18.98
N PHE A 334 2.35 -4.88 -18.98
CA PHE A 334 3.81 -5.07 -18.98
C PHE A 334 4.13 -6.45 -19.56
N VAL A 335 5.37 -6.68 -19.98
CA VAL A 335 5.87 -8.01 -20.31
C VAL A 335 6.89 -8.44 -19.26
N PRO A 336 7.05 -9.75 -18.98
CA PRO A 336 7.96 -10.22 -17.92
C PRO A 336 9.39 -9.73 -18.12
N PHE A 337 9.86 -9.72 -19.37
CA PHE A 337 11.19 -9.31 -19.80
C PHE A 337 11.12 -8.68 -21.19
N TRP A 338 12.15 -7.93 -21.57
CA TRP A 338 12.25 -7.33 -22.90
C TRP A 338 13.01 -8.19 -23.89
N PRO A 339 12.76 -8.04 -25.20
CA PRO A 339 13.42 -8.87 -26.21
C PRO A 339 14.92 -8.65 -26.23
N GLY A 340 15.64 -9.65 -26.70
CA GLY A 340 17.08 -9.59 -26.90
C GLY A 340 17.48 -8.52 -27.92
N ILE A 341 18.69 -7.99 -27.74
CA ILE A 341 19.30 -7.02 -28.64
C ILE A 341 19.86 -7.77 -29.84
N ALA A 342 19.26 -7.60 -31.02
CA ALA A 342 19.69 -8.25 -32.24
C ALA A 342 20.95 -7.59 -32.81
N GLU A 343 20.91 -6.26 -32.97
CA GLU A 343 21.99 -5.47 -33.53
C GLU A 343 22.27 -4.23 -32.69
N SER A 344 23.51 -4.08 -32.26
CA SER A 344 23.99 -2.89 -31.56
C SER A 344 25.50 -2.82 -31.62
N PRO A 345 26.11 -1.64 -31.79
CA PRO A 345 27.56 -1.44 -31.65
C PRO A 345 28.10 -1.89 -30.28
N ARG A 346 27.22 -1.96 -29.26
CA ARG A 346 27.55 -2.38 -27.88
C ARG A 346 27.19 -3.83 -27.57
N LYS A 347 26.84 -4.64 -28.56
CA LYS A 347 26.48 -6.06 -28.33
C LYS A 347 27.64 -6.87 -27.74
N ALA A 348 28.87 -6.63 -28.20
CA ALA A 348 30.05 -7.26 -27.63
C ALA A 348 30.27 -6.87 -26.16
N GLU A 349 30.13 -5.58 -25.84
CA GLU A 349 30.20 -5.07 -24.47
C GLU A 349 29.15 -5.73 -23.57
N LEU A 350 27.88 -5.84 -24.02
CA LEU A 350 26.82 -6.53 -23.30
C LEU A 350 27.20 -7.99 -23.02
N THR A 351 27.73 -8.71 -24.02
CA THR A 351 28.17 -10.09 -23.88
C THR A 351 29.28 -10.25 -22.85
N ASP A 352 30.25 -9.33 -22.83
CA ASP A 352 31.35 -9.37 -21.85
C ASP A 352 30.87 -9.07 -20.44
N LEU A 353 29.94 -8.14 -20.28
CA LEU A 353 29.28 -7.86 -18.99
C LEU A 353 28.44 -9.05 -18.51
N MET A 354 27.67 -9.69 -19.37
CA MET A 354 26.94 -10.93 -19.04
C MET A 354 27.89 -11.99 -18.46
N LYS A 355 29.01 -12.26 -19.13
CA LYS A 355 30.03 -13.21 -18.65
C LYS A 355 30.62 -12.79 -17.30
N ALA A 356 30.89 -11.49 -17.10
CA ALA A 356 31.42 -10.98 -15.85
C ALA A 356 30.41 -11.12 -14.71
N ASP A 357 29.14 -10.77 -14.95
CA ASP A 357 28.04 -10.88 -13.98
C ASP A 357 27.76 -12.35 -13.65
N LEU A 358 27.78 -13.27 -14.63
CA LEU A 358 27.60 -14.71 -14.41
C LEU A 358 28.66 -15.29 -13.46
N ARG A 359 29.93 -14.88 -13.61
CA ARG A 359 31.02 -15.28 -12.68
C ARG A 359 30.74 -14.84 -11.24
N ASN A 360 30.05 -13.74 -11.08
CA ASN A 360 29.71 -13.15 -9.77
C ASN A 360 28.28 -13.49 -9.28
N ALA A 361 27.48 -14.21 -10.05
CA ALA A 361 26.04 -14.43 -9.78
C ALA A 361 25.78 -15.00 -8.37
N ARG A 362 26.59 -15.97 -7.94
CA ARG A 362 26.47 -16.54 -6.60
C ARG A 362 26.68 -15.49 -5.49
N ARG A 363 27.64 -14.58 -5.65
CA ARG A 363 27.87 -13.49 -4.71
C ARG A 363 26.74 -12.46 -4.76
N MET A 364 26.23 -12.17 -5.94
CA MET A 364 25.11 -11.24 -6.15
C MET A 364 23.82 -11.72 -5.48
N MET A 365 23.62 -13.04 -5.41
CA MET A 365 22.45 -13.67 -4.76
C MET A 365 22.53 -13.61 -3.23
N LEU A 366 23.69 -13.34 -2.65
CA LEU A 366 23.94 -13.26 -1.21
C LEU A 366 24.33 -11.82 -0.86
N PRO A 367 23.37 -10.90 -0.80
CA PRO A 367 23.64 -9.50 -0.45
C PRO A 367 24.04 -9.35 1.03
N GLU A 368 24.28 -8.13 1.45
CA GLU A 368 24.87 -7.78 2.76
C GLU A 368 24.05 -8.26 3.97
N GLY A 369 22.73 -8.33 3.86
CA GLY A 369 21.84 -8.82 4.91
C GLY A 369 21.51 -10.32 4.78
N LYS A 370 21.02 -10.91 5.86
CA LYS A 370 20.65 -12.35 5.92
C LYS A 370 19.15 -12.58 5.92
N SER A 371 18.33 -11.54 6.06
CA SER A 371 16.87 -11.62 6.11
C SER A 371 16.26 -12.05 4.78
N ALA A 372 14.99 -12.43 4.79
CA ALA A 372 14.25 -12.75 3.58
C ALA A 372 14.14 -11.53 2.63
N TYR A 373 14.16 -10.29 3.13
CA TYR A 373 14.22 -9.10 2.29
C TYR A 373 15.48 -9.10 1.41
N TRP A 374 16.65 -9.12 2.04
CA TRP A 374 17.93 -9.11 1.32
C TRP A 374 18.09 -10.31 0.41
N GLN A 375 17.61 -11.47 0.86
CA GLN A 375 17.62 -12.66 0.02
C GLN A 375 16.70 -12.52 -1.18
N GLY A 376 15.49 -11.98 -1.01
CA GLY A 376 14.54 -11.71 -2.09
C GLY A 376 15.12 -10.71 -3.10
N LYS A 377 15.74 -9.63 -2.62
CA LYS A 377 16.42 -8.64 -3.45
C LYS A 377 17.58 -9.26 -4.25
N GLY A 378 18.38 -10.15 -3.61
CA GLY A 378 19.44 -10.90 -4.28
C GLY A 378 18.92 -11.89 -5.32
N LEU A 379 17.81 -12.58 -5.05
CA LEU A 379 17.13 -13.45 -6.01
C LEU A 379 16.67 -12.66 -7.23
N GLN A 380 16.00 -11.53 -7.05
CA GLN A 380 15.54 -10.70 -8.17
C GLN A 380 16.71 -10.07 -8.94
N ARG A 381 17.82 -9.76 -8.29
CA ARG A 381 19.05 -9.33 -8.97
C ARG A 381 19.54 -10.37 -9.95
N VAL A 382 19.62 -11.64 -9.52
CA VAL A 382 20.03 -12.76 -10.37
C VAL A 382 18.97 -13.09 -11.42
N LEU A 383 17.68 -12.91 -11.11
CA LEU A 383 16.58 -13.03 -12.06
C LEU A 383 16.73 -12.06 -13.23
N LYS A 384 17.05 -10.79 -12.97
CA LYS A 384 17.31 -9.80 -14.04
C LYS A 384 18.46 -10.22 -14.94
N LEU A 385 19.51 -10.81 -14.37
CA LEU A 385 20.62 -11.38 -15.15
C LEU A 385 20.15 -12.58 -15.99
N PHE A 386 19.36 -13.47 -15.40
CA PHE A 386 18.75 -14.63 -16.06
C PHE A 386 17.93 -14.20 -17.29
N ASP A 387 17.10 -13.18 -17.17
CA ASP A 387 16.29 -12.66 -18.28
C ASP A 387 17.17 -12.16 -19.45
N VAL A 388 18.28 -11.49 -19.15
CA VAL A 388 19.22 -11.04 -20.19
C VAL A 388 19.84 -12.26 -20.91
N PHE A 389 20.26 -13.29 -20.19
CA PHE A 389 20.82 -14.52 -20.80
C PHE A 389 19.78 -15.23 -21.66
N ASP A 390 18.56 -15.39 -21.15
CA ASP A 390 17.46 -16.03 -21.87
C ASP A 390 17.15 -15.28 -23.19
N GLN A 391 17.02 -13.97 -23.13
CA GLN A 391 16.66 -13.15 -24.28
C GLN A 391 17.82 -12.93 -25.27
N GLN A 392 19.07 -13.03 -24.83
CA GLN A 392 20.23 -13.02 -25.72
C GLN A 392 20.54 -14.40 -26.34
N GLY A 393 19.79 -15.45 -25.96
CA GLY A 393 19.93 -16.81 -26.49
C GLY A 393 21.13 -17.60 -25.94
N ASP A 394 21.71 -17.17 -24.83
CA ASP A 394 22.75 -17.93 -24.11
C ASP A 394 22.08 -18.94 -23.17
N THR A 395 21.74 -20.11 -23.73
CA THR A 395 21.00 -21.16 -23.02
C THR A 395 21.81 -21.78 -21.88
N ASP A 396 23.12 -21.91 -22.03
CA ASP A 396 23.98 -22.48 -20.98
C ASP A 396 24.04 -21.60 -19.75
N GLY A 397 24.22 -20.29 -19.95
CA GLY A 397 24.17 -19.30 -18.87
C GLY A 397 22.82 -19.22 -18.23
N ARG A 398 21.75 -19.19 -19.03
CA ARG A 398 20.36 -19.21 -18.58
C ARG A 398 20.08 -20.42 -17.67
N ASP A 399 20.39 -21.63 -18.10
CA ASP A 399 20.06 -22.85 -17.36
C ASP A 399 20.85 -22.94 -16.04
N ARG A 400 22.09 -22.46 -16.01
CA ARG A 400 22.88 -22.33 -14.78
C ARG A 400 22.24 -21.35 -13.79
N LEU A 401 21.76 -20.20 -14.27
CA LEU A 401 21.11 -19.20 -13.42
C LEU A 401 19.75 -19.70 -12.91
N LEU A 402 18.95 -20.39 -13.75
CA LEU A 402 17.70 -21.01 -13.34
C LEU A 402 17.91 -22.02 -12.21
N ALA A 403 18.88 -22.93 -12.37
CA ALA A 403 19.19 -23.91 -11.32
C ALA A 403 19.67 -23.25 -10.02
N MET A 404 20.40 -22.12 -10.11
CA MET A 404 20.81 -21.36 -8.93
C MET A 404 19.63 -20.71 -8.21
N LEU A 405 18.67 -20.11 -8.95
CA LEU A 405 17.47 -19.48 -8.41
C LEU A 405 16.57 -20.53 -7.73
N GLN A 406 16.27 -21.63 -8.44
CA GLN A 406 15.48 -22.73 -7.90
C GLN A 406 16.09 -23.25 -6.61
N LYS A 407 17.36 -23.66 -6.64
CA LYS A 407 18.07 -24.19 -5.47
C LYS A 407 17.99 -23.24 -4.26
N ARG A 408 18.19 -21.93 -4.49
CA ARG A 408 18.19 -20.97 -3.37
C ARG A 408 16.80 -20.77 -2.77
N MET A 409 15.75 -20.73 -3.59
CA MET A 409 14.38 -20.67 -3.10
C MET A 409 14.01 -21.97 -2.35
N GLU A 410 14.37 -23.13 -2.88
CA GLU A 410 14.12 -24.44 -2.26
C GLU A 410 14.81 -24.58 -0.90
N GLU A 411 16.04 -24.07 -0.74
CA GLU A 411 16.73 -24.03 0.55
C GLU A 411 15.89 -23.33 1.63
N TRP A 412 15.32 -22.17 1.32
CA TRP A 412 14.45 -21.43 2.25
C TRP A 412 13.08 -22.09 2.44
N PHE A 413 12.49 -22.56 1.36
CA PHE A 413 11.17 -23.18 1.39
C PHE A 413 11.15 -24.57 2.02
N SER A 414 12.29 -25.26 2.07
CA SER A 414 12.38 -26.58 2.69
C SER A 414 12.11 -26.58 4.19
N GLY A 415 12.40 -25.47 4.86
CA GLY A 415 12.36 -25.39 6.33
C GLY A 415 13.43 -26.23 7.04
N ASN A 416 14.46 -26.69 6.32
CA ASN A 416 15.50 -27.55 6.87
C ASN A 416 16.67 -26.75 7.51
N ASP A 417 16.73 -25.44 7.27
CA ASP A 417 17.76 -24.57 7.83
C ASP A 417 17.21 -23.84 9.07
N ALA A 418 17.77 -24.10 10.23
CA ALA A 418 17.40 -23.41 11.48
C ALA A 418 17.76 -21.92 11.50
N LYS A 419 18.48 -21.43 10.50
CA LYS A 419 18.91 -20.03 10.38
C LYS A 419 18.09 -19.24 9.38
N ASN A 420 17.42 -19.90 8.42
CA ASN A 420 16.68 -19.26 7.34
C ASN A 420 15.39 -20.07 7.09
N TYR A 421 14.26 -19.54 7.53
CA TYR A 421 12.98 -20.22 7.39
C TYR A 421 11.79 -19.27 7.44
N PHE A 422 10.64 -19.72 6.97
CA PHE A 422 9.35 -19.05 7.14
C PHE A 422 8.57 -19.69 8.29
N PHE A 423 7.79 -18.88 8.99
CA PHE A 423 6.87 -19.35 10.01
C PHE A 423 5.56 -18.58 9.97
N TYR A 424 4.49 -19.21 10.43
CA TYR A 424 3.16 -18.61 10.50
C TYR A 424 2.83 -18.26 11.95
N ASP A 425 2.54 -16.98 12.20
CA ASP A 425 2.06 -16.46 13.47
C ASP A 425 0.52 -16.52 13.52
N LYS A 426 -0.02 -17.45 14.29
CA LYS A 426 -1.47 -17.62 14.43
C LYS A 426 -2.17 -16.44 15.11
N SER A 427 -1.48 -15.68 15.96
CA SER A 427 -2.08 -14.58 16.71
C SER A 427 -2.36 -13.38 15.82
N LEU A 428 -1.57 -13.20 14.78
CA LEU A 428 -1.65 -12.11 13.81
C LEU A 428 -2.20 -12.56 12.46
N GLY A 429 -2.22 -13.87 12.19
CA GLY A 429 -2.59 -14.39 10.86
C GLY A 429 -1.56 -13.94 9.82
N ALA A 430 -0.28 -14.04 10.11
CA ALA A 430 0.81 -13.54 9.28
C ALA A 430 1.92 -14.57 9.07
N VAL A 431 2.50 -14.58 7.89
CA VAL A 431 3.76 -15.28 7.61
C VAL A 431 4.90 -14.33 7.90
N ALA A 432 5.85 -14.76 8.71
CA ALA A 432 7.09 -14.06 8.95
C ALA A 432 8.29 -14.93 8.58
N SER A 433 9.48 -14.39 8.60
CA SER A 433 10.70 -15.10 8.27
C SER A 433 11.81 -14.81 9.26
N TYR A 434 12.67 -15.78 9.48
CA TYR A 434 13.86 -15.60 10.29
C TYR A 434 15.12 -15.71 9.41
N PRO A 435 16.14 -14.86 9.60
CA PRO A 435 16.27 -13.81 10.62
C PRO A 435 15.39 -12.59 10.35
N ASP A 436 15.07 -11.85 11.44
CA ASP A 436 14.34 -10.58 11.38
C ASP A 436 15.21 -9.45 10.81
N ASP A 437 14.54 -8.49 10.20
CA ASP A 437 15.11 -7.23 9.76
C ASP A 437 13.97 -6.20 9.60
N PHE A 438 14.28 -4.92 9.66
CA PHE A 438 13.31 -3.84 9.43
C PHE A 438 11.98 -3.99 10.20
N PHE A 439 12.00 -4.65 11.35
CA PHE A 439 10.83 -4.93 12.19
C PHE A 439 9.75 -5.81 11.53
N ALA A 440 10.09 -6.62 10.52
CA ALA A 440 9.15 -7.46 9.81
C ALA A 440 8.49 -8.53 10.70
N ILE A 441 9.19 -9.04 11.73
CA ILE A 441 8.60 -9.91 12.75
C ILE A 441 7.89 -9.09 13.81
N ALA A 442 8.58 -8.06 14.36
CA ALA A 442 8.11 -7.33 15.53
C ALA A 442 6.89 -6.44 15.24
N GLU A 443 6.77 -5.89 14.03
CA GLU A 443 5.73 -4.94 13.65
C GLU A 443 4.96 -5.34 12.38
N ILE A 444 5.24 -6.52 11.80
CA ILE A 444 4.67 -6.98 10.51
C ILE A 444 4.96 -5.95 9.40
N ASN A 445 6.16 -5.37 9.44
CA ASN A 445 6.52 -4.28 8.57
C ASN A 445 6.92 -4.79 7.19
N ASP A 446 6.54 -4.09 6.12
CA ASP A 446 7.04 -4.25 4.74
C ASP A 446 6.79 -5.61 4.07
N HIS A 447 5.88 -6.44 4.55
CA HIS A 447 5.71 -7.81 4.05
C HIS A 447 5.48 -7.88 2.54
N HIS A 448 4.73 -6.94 1.94
CA HIS A 448 4.51 -6.90 0.51
C HIS A 448 5.77 -6.54 -0.28
N PHE A 449 6.68 -5.72 0.26
CA PHE A 449 7.99 -5.48 -0.33
C PHE A 449 8.84 -6.75 -0.32
N TRP A 450 8.93 -7.40 0.85
CA TRP A 450 9.71 -8.60 1.05
C TRP A 450 9.26 -9.74 0.14
N TYR A 451 7.98 -10.11 0.25
CA TYR A 451 7.44 -11.27 -0.45
C TYR A 451 7.18 -10.98 -1.93
N GLY A 452 7.07 -9.72 -2.31
CA GLY A 452 7.02 -9.31 -3.71
C GLY A 452 8.22 -9.80 -4.52
N TYR A 453 9.43 -9.69 -3.96
CA TYR A 453 10.64 -10.21 -4.58
C TYR A 453 10.61 -11.75 -4.78
N TRP A 454 10.12 -12.47 -3.78
CA TRP A 454 10.02 -13.93 -3.82
C TRP A 454 8.97 -14.40 -4.80
N ILE A 455 7.78 -13.82 -4.74
CA ILE A 455 6.65 -14.17 -5.62
C ILE A 455 7.01 -13.86 -7.08
N ARG A 456 7.61 -12.70 -7.34
CA ARG A 456 8.07 -12.34 -8.68
C ARG A 456 9.10 -13.33 -9.23
N THR A 457 10.10 -13.68 -8.42
CA THR A 457 11.12 -14.65 -8.82
C THR A 457 10.51 -16.04 -9.07
N ALA A 458 9.62 -16.49 -8.18
CA ALA A 458 8.91 -17.75 -8.34
C ALA A 458 8.07 -17.80 -9.62
N ALA A 459 7.36 -16.71 -9.92
CA ALA A 459 6.55 -16.61 -11.12
C ALA A 459 7.40 -16.77 -12.39
N GLU A 460 8.55 -16.12 -12.43
CA GLU A 460 9.43 -16.22 -13.61
C GLU A 460 10.16 -17.54 -13.74
N ILE A 461 10.52 -18.18 -12.62
CA ILE A 461 10.95 -19.59 -12.64
C ILE A 461 9.84 -20.46 -13.26
N ALA A 462 8.60 -20.27 -12.84
CA ALA A 462 7.46 -21.05 -13.30
C ALA A 462 7.13 -20.82 -14.78
N LEU A 463 7.42 -19.64 -15.35
CA LEU A 463 7.31 -19.41 -16.80
C LEU A 463 8.22 -20.33 -17.62
N ARG A 464 9.36 -20.79 -17.06
CA ARG A 464 10.32 -21.68 -17.74
C ARG A 464 10.23 -23.13 -17.26
N ASP A 465 9.84 -23.33 -16.00
CA ASP A 465 9.63 -24.64 -15.38
C ASP A 465 8.29 -24.68 -14.63
N PRO A 466 7.15 -24.85 -15.33
CA PRO A 466 5.84 -24.93 -14.69
C PRO A 466 5.69 -26.09 -13.70
N ALA A 467 6.50 -27.16 -13.85
CA ALA A 467 6.46 -28.30 -12.94
C ALA A 467 6.95 -27.93 -11.54
N TRP A 468 7.90 -27.01 -11.43
CA TRP A 468 8.40 -26.49 -10.17
C TRP A 468 7.29 -25.76 -9.37
N ALA A 469 6.37 -25.09 -10.06
CA ALA A 469 5.26 -24.33 -9.47
C ALA A 469 4.05 -25.17 -9.06
N ALA A 470 4.07 -26.49 -9.29
CA ALA A 470 2.96 -27.36 -8.91
C ALA A 470 2.73 -27.34 -7.38
N LYS A 471 1.45 -27.50 -6.94
CA LYS A 471 1.09 -27.43 -5.51
C LYS A 471 1.77 -28.49 -4.66
N ASP A 472 2.01 -29.69 -5.21
CA ASP A 472 2.75 -30.76 -4.56
C ASP A 472 4.27 -30.56 -4.59
N LYS A 473 4.74 -29.55 -5.31
CA LYS A 473 6.13 -29.09 -5.35
C LYS A 473 6.29 -27.81 -4.51
N TRP A 474 6.78 -26.75 -5.11
CA TRP A 474 7.12 -25.51 -4.39
C TRP A 474 6.00 -24.45 -4.44
N GLY A 475 5.00 -24.63 -5.30
CA GLY A 475 3.89 -23.70 -5.48
C GLY A 475 3.13 -23.40 -4.18
N ALA A 476 2.94 -24.41 -3.30
CA ALA A 476 2.24 -24.18 -2.03
C ALA A 476 2.94 -23.21 -1.10
N MET A 477 4.28 -23.16 -1.12
CA MET A 477 5.06 -22.16 -0.35
C MET A 477 4.91 -20.76 -0.94
N VAL A 478 4.84 -20.63 -2.26
CA VAL A 478 4.59 -19.34 -2.92
C VAL A 478 3.18 -18.84 -2.61
N GLU A 479 2.18 -19.72 -2.68
CA GLU A 479 0.79 -19.40 -2.34
C GLU A 479 0.64 -18.95 -0.88
N LEU A 480 1.46 -19.47 0.03
CA LEU A 480 1.51 -19.02 1.43
C LEU A 480 1.96 -17.55 1.52
N LEU A 481 3.00 -17.16 0.77
CA LEU A 481 3.47 -15.77 0.72
C LEU A 481 2.45 -14.84 0.03
N VAL A 482 1.80 -15.32 -1.04
CA VAL A 482 0.69 -14.61 -1.70
C VAL A 482 -0.45 -14.36 -0.73
N ALA A 483 -0.87 -15.38 0.01
CA ALA A 483 -1.97 -15.25 0.98
C ALA A 483 -1.65 -14.25 2.09
N ASP A 484 -0.39 -14.15 2.50
CA ASP A 484 0.03 -13.18 3.51
C ASP A 484 -0.19 -11.74 3.07
N ILE A 485 0.21 -11.37 1.85
CA ILE A 485 0.18 -9.98 1.39
C ILE A 485 -1.13 -9.58 0.68
N ALA A 486 -1.83 -10.54 0.06
CA ALA A 486 -2.99 -10.22 -0.78
C ALA A 486 -3.95 -11.39 -0.91
N THR A 487 -4.88 -11.54 0.04
CA THR A 487 -6.05 -12.42 -0.15
C THR A 487 -7.31 -11.61 -0.41
N ALA A 488 -8.09 -11.99 -1.43
CA ALA A 488 -9.36 -11.36 -1.77
C ALA A 488 -10.55 -11.95 -0.98
N GLU A 489 -10.35 -13.02 -0.24
CA GLU A 489 -11.39 -13.65 0.56
C GLU A 489 -11.54 -12.92 1.91
N ARG A 490 -12.75 -12.47 2.19
CA ARG A 490 -13.07 -11.74 3.43
C ARG A 490 -13.43 -12.68 4.57
N GLY A 491 -13.05 -12.29 5.77
CA GLY A 491 -13.49 -12.99 6.99
C GLY A 491 -12.74 -14.30 7.29
N ARG A 492 -11.66 -14.57 6.61
CA ARG A 492 -10.78 -15.74 6.88
C ARG A 492 -10.23 -15.69 8.31
N ALA A 493 -9.97 -16.88 8.85
CA ALA A 493 -9.35 -17.01 10.18
C ALA A 493 -7.82 -16.97 10.14
N ASP A 494 -7.23 -17.24 8.96
CA ASP A 494 -5.78 -17.37 8.78
C ASP A 494 -5.10 -16.13 8.19
N PHE A 495 -5.74 -15.43 7.26
CA PHE A 495 -5.18 -14.21 6.65
C PHE A 495 -6.24 -13.11 6.52
N PRO A 496 -5.89 -11.83 6.78
CA PRO A 496 -6.83 -10.74 6.60
C PRO A 496 -7.03 -10.39 5.12
N PHE A 497 -8.21 -9.86 4.80
CA PHE A 497 -8.52 -9.34 3.47
C PHE A 497 -7.54 -8.22 3.09
N LEU A 498 -6.90 -8.33 1.93
CA LEU A 498 -5.98 -7.34 1.34
C LEU A 498 -5.01 -6.72 2.38
N ARG A 499 -4.35 -7.55 3.20
CA ARG A 499 -3.51 -7.12 4.34
C ARG A 499 -2.88 -5.72 4.19
N ASN A 500 -2.10 -5.52 3.13
CA ASN A 500 -1.33 -4.29 2.96
C ASN A 500 -2.08 -3.21 2.18
N PHE A 501 -3.06 -3.57 1.35
CA PHE A 501 -3.69 -2.65 0.43
C PHE A 501 -4.96 -2.03 1.01
N ASP A 502 -5.05 -0.71 0.95
CA ASP A 502 -6.23 0.07 1.32
C ASP A 502 -7.03 0.41 0.06
N PRO A 503 -8.20 -0.21 -0.15
CA PRO A 503 -8.97 0.00 -1.36
C PRO A 503 -9.45 1.45 -1.57
N TYR A 504 -9.67 2.20 -0.50
CA TYR A 504 -10.18 3.57 -0.59
C TYR A 504 -9.07 4.59 -0.81
N GLU A 505 -7.89 4.38 -0.23
CA GLU A 505 -6.70 5.17 -0.50
C GLU A 505 -6.09 4.83 -1.88
N GLY A 506 -6.37 3.63 -2.39
CA GLY A 506 -5.85 3.12 -3.66
C GLY A 506 -4.39 2.72 -3.62
N HIS A 507 -3.80 2.57 -2.45
CA HIS A 507 -2.40 2.17 -2.25
C HIS A 507 -2.21 1.31 -1.01
N SER A 508 -1.04 0.73 -0.88
CA SER A 508 -0.66 -0.11 0.26
C SER A 508 -0.07 0.69 1.42
N TRP A 509 -0.05 0.05 2.60
CA TRP A 509 0.59 0.54 3.81
C TRP A 509 1.73 -0.39 4.24
N ALA A 510 2.83 0.20 4.72
CA ALA A 510 4.04 -0.53 5.08
C ALA A 510 3.99 -1.14 6.49
N ASN A 511 3.56 -0.36 7.50
CA ASN A 511 3.62 -0.81 8.88
C ASN A 511 2.41 -1.68 9.28
N GLY A 512 2.68 -2.88 9.79
CA GLY A 512 1.64 -3.85 10.16
C GLY A 512 0.83 -3.48 11.38
N LEU A 513 1.44 -2.87 12.39
CA LEU A 513 0.81 -2.49 13.65
C LEU A 513 0.32 -1.03 13.67
N GLY A 514 0.49 -0.30 12.58
CA GLY A 514 0.02 1.07 12.43
C GLY A 514 0.85 2.11 13.18
N GLY A 515 2.15 1.83 13.40
CA GLY A 515 3.06 2.67 14.17
C GLY A 515 2.84 2.53 15.66
N VAL A 516 3.80 1.94 16.35
CA VAL A 516 3.82 1.81 17.80
C VAL A 516 4.57 3.00 18.42
N GLY A 517 4.03 3.57 19.48
CA GLY A 517 4.65 4.72 20.15
C GLY A 517 4.49 6.03 19.40
N GLU A 518 5.54 6.86 19.37
CA GLU A 518 5.51 8.20 18.76
C GLU A 518 5.42 8.19 17.23
N TYR A 519 5.82 7.10 16.57
CA TYR A 519 5.82 6.99 15.11
C TYR A 519 4.40 6.99 14.51
N GLY A 520 3.39 6.57 15.27
CA GLY A 520 2.00 6.49 14.80
C GLY A 520 1.21 7.81 14.82
N VAL A 521 1.77 8.93 15.30
CA VAL A 521 1.02 10.21 15.45
C VAL A 521 0.54 10.78 14.11
N HIS A 522 1.13 10.38 13.00
CA HIS A 522 0.73 10.76 11.65
C HIS A 522 0.00 9.63 10.87
N GLY A 523 -0.40 8.56 11.57
CA GLY A 523 -1.01 7.37 10.97
C GLY A 523 0.00 6.40 10.39
N ASN A 524 -0.50 5.37 9.69
CA ASN A 524 0.34 4.43 8.97
C ASN A 524 1.10 5.13 7.84
N ASN A 525 2.14 4.50 7.33
CA ASN A 525 3.02 5.07 6.30
C ASN A 525 3.21 4.12 5.12
N GLN A 526 3.64 4.69 4.00
CA GLN A 526 4.11 3.97 2.82
C GLN A 526 5.33 4.70 2.26
N GLU A 527 6.41 3.96 2.04
CA GLU A 527 7.67 4.46 1.52
C GLU A 527 7.86 4.00 0.07
N SER A 528 8.42 2.87 -0.14
CA SER A 528 8.89 2.29 -1.41
C SER A 528 7.76 1.85 -2.35
N SER A 529 7.09 2.81 -3.00
CA SER A 529 5.91 2.56 -3.85
C SER A 529 6.20 1.61 -5.02
N SER A 530 7.41 1.63 -5.59
CA SER A 530 7.76 0.71 -6.69
C SER A 530 8.01 -0.73 -6.23
N GLU A 531 8.35 -0.97 -4.97
CA GLU A 531 8.40 -2.34 -4.41
C GLU A 531 6.99 -2.93 -4.28
N SER A 532 5.98 -2.12 -3.93
CA SER A 532 4.57 -2.55 -3.97
C SER A 532 4.16 -2.97 -5.38
N ILE A 533 4.43 -2.13 -6.36
CA ILE A 533 4.13 -2.42 -7.78
C ILE A 533 4.82 -3.72 -8.24
N ASN A 534 6.06 -3.97 -7.81
CA ASN A 534 6.77 -5.22 -8.08
C ASN A 534 6.04 -6.44 -7.47
N ALA A 535 5.48 -6.29 -6.27
CA ALA A 535 4.70 -7.35 -5.63
C ALA A 535 3.41 -7.66 -6.43
N TRP A 536 2.67 -6.64 -6.83
CA TRP A 536 1.43 -6.81 -7.60
C TRP A 536 1.68 -7.42 -8.98
N ALA A 537 2.75 -7.03 -9.64
CA ALA A 537 3.19 -7.66 -10.88
C ALA A 537 3.57 -9.15 -10.67
N GLY A 538 4.17 -9.48 -9.53
CA GLY A 538 4.40 -10.86 -9.12
C GLY A 538 3.11 -11.68 -9.04
N LEU A 539 2.04 -11.11 -8.47
CA LEU A 539 0.71 -11.76 -8.41
C LEU A 539 0.12 -11.99 -9.80
N ILE A 540 0.23 -10.99 -10.70
CA ILE A 540 -0.25 -11.12 -12.09
C ILE A 540 0.43 -12.30 -12.77
N LEU A 541 1.77 -12.35 -12.72
CA LEU A 541 2.54 -13.41 -13.35
C LEU A 541 2.29 -14.78 -12.72
N TRP A 542 2.21 -14.85 -11.38
CA TRP A 542 1.89 -16.10 -10.68
C TRP A 542 0.49 -16.61 -11.04
N GLY A 543 -0.49 -15.70 -11.11
CA GLY A 543 -1.85 -16.02 -11.57
C GLY A 543 -1.89 -16.53 -13.02
N GLU A 544 -1.13 -15.91 -13.92
CA GLU A 544 -1.05 -16.32 -15.33
C GLU A 544 -0.41 -17.71 -15.48
N VAL A 545 0.74 -17.95 -14.86
CA VAL A 545 1.49 -19.20 -15.02
C VAL A 545 0.81 -20.39 -14.35
N THR A 546 0.09 -20.15 -13.24
CA THR A 546 -0.68 -21.20 -12.52
C THR A 546 -2.11 -21.38 -13.07
N GLY A 547 -2.56 -20.49 -13.97
CA GLY A 547 -3.93 -20.46 -14.49
C GLY A 547 -4.96 -19.95 -13.49
N ASN A 548 -4.53 -19.31 -12.39
CA ASN A 548 -5.39 -18.71 -11.38
C ASN A 548 -5.81 -17.31 -11.82
N ARG A 549 -6.91 -17.22 -12.58
CA ARG A 549 -7.41 -15.96 -13.12
C ARG A 549 -7.86 -14.97 -12.04
N GLU A 550 -8.42 -15.46 -10.93
CA GLU A 550 -8.86 -14.60 -9.83
C GLU A 550 -7.66 -13.87 -9.20
N LEU A 551 -6.56 -14.57 -8.98
CA LEU A 551 -5.33 -13.99 -8.48
C LEU A 551 -4.70 -13.00 -9.48
N ARG A 552 -4.70 -13.35 -10.78
CA ARG A 552 -4.25 -12.45 -11.83
C ARG A 552 -5.05 -11.15 -11.82
N ASP A 553 -6.36 -11.24 -11.83
CA ASP A 553 -7.26 -10.08 -11.86
C ASP A 553 -7.16 -9.24 -10.59
N LEU A 554 -6.95 -9.88 -9.43
CA LEU A 554 -6.57 -9.19 -8.20
C LEU A 554 -5.26 -8.43 -8.37
N GLY A 555 -4.21 -9.08 -8.85
CA GLY A 555 -2.92 -8.42 -9.09
C GLY A 555 -3.04 -7.23 -10.05
N MET A 556 -3.85 -7.35 -11.11
CA MET A 556 -4.11 -6.25 -12.06
C MET A 556 -4.86 -5.09 -11.42
N TYR A 557 -5.84 -5.38 -10.55
CA TYR A 557 -6.54 -4.37 -9.77
C TYR A 557 -5.56 -3.59 -8.87
N LEU A 558 -4.75 -4.30 -8.08
CA LEU A 558 -3.77 -3.69 -7.18
C LEU A 558 -2.74 -2.87 -7.96
N TYR A 559 -2.19 -3.42 -9.04
CA TYR A 559 -1.21 -2.75 -9.90
C TYR A 559 -1.75 -1.47 -10.53
N ALA A 560 -2.90 -1.54 -11.19
CA ALA A 560 -3.47 -0.39 -11.89
C ALA A 560 -3.91 0.71 -10.91
N THR A 561 -4.53 0.33 -9.80
CA THR A 561 -5.03 1.30 -8.81
C THR A 561 -3.86 1.97 -8.07
N GLU A 562 -2.85 1.20 -7.63
CA GLU A 562 -1.71 1.79 -6.91
C GLU A 562 -0.81 2.61 -7.84
N SER A 563 -0.60 2.22 -9.09
CA SER A 563 0.14 3.06 -10.04
C SER A 563 -0.57 4.40 -10.30
N GLN A 564 -1.90 4.42 -10.32
CA GLN A 564 -2.70 5.66 -10.39
C GLN A 564 -2.53 6.49 -9.11
N ALA A 565 -2.61 5.87 -7.93
CA ALA A 565 -2.41 6.55 -6.65
C ALA A 565 -1.00 7.13 -6.51
N ILE A 566 0.03 6.41 -6.98
CA ILE A 566 1.42 6.89 -7.03
C ILE A 566 1.52 8.18 -7.86
N ASN A 567 0.91 8.21 -9.03
CA ASN A 567 0.88 9.40 -9.88
C ASN A 567 0.18 10.60 -9.24
N HIS A 568 -0.79 10.38 -8.34
CA HIS A 568 -1.46 11.43 -7.59
C HIS A 568 -0.67 11.84 -6.32
N TYR A 569 -0.26 10.88 -5.49
CA TYR A 569 0.15 11.16 -4.10
C TYR A 569 1.66 11.20 -3.90
N TRP A 570 2.44 10.50 -4.72
CA TRP A 570 3.91 10.55 -4.67
C TRP A 570 4.49 11.56 -5.68
N PHE A 571 3.91 11.63 -6.87
CA PHE A 571 4.48 12.42 -7.97
C PHE A 571 3.65 13.65 -8.33
N ASP A 572 2.40 13.69 -7.91
CA ASP A 572 1.44 14.75 -8.25
C ASP A 572 1.58 15.23 -9.71
N VAL A 573 1.63 14.26 -10.64
CA VAL A 573 1.80 14.54 -12.07
C VAL A 573 0.67 15.42 -12.64
N HIS A 574 -0.44 15.51 -11.89
CA HIS A 574 -1.63 16.26 -12.28
C HIS A 574 -1.77 17.61 -11.54
N GLY A 575 -0.89 17.92 -10.58
CA GLY A 575 -0.94 19.16 -9.79
C GLY A 575 -2.20 19.30 -8.94
N GLN A 576 -2.71 18.22 -8.35
CA GLN A 576 -3.96 18.19 -7.61
C GLN A 576 -3.80 18.01 -6.09
N VAL A 577 -2.60 17.64 -5.63
CA VAL A 577 -2.39 17.16 -4.27
C VAL A 577 -1.40 18.01 -3.49
N LEU A 578 -0.22 18.27 -4.04
CA LEU A 578 0.85 18.92 -3.29
C LEU A 578 0.53 20.40 -3.02
N ALA A 579 0.68 20.80 -1.77
CA ALA A 579 0.46 22.18 -1.37
C ALA A 579 1.51 23.12 -2.01
N PRO A 580 1.16 24.37 -2.32
CA PRO A 580 2.10 25.32 -2.94
C PRO A 580 3.36 25.61 -2.10
N GLU A 581 3.29 25.40 -0.80
CA GLU A 581 4.42 25.55 0.14
C GLU A 581 5.41 24.39 0.02
N TYR A 582 4.98 23.22 -0.46
CA TYR A 582 5.84 22.07 -0.68
C TYR A 582 6.70 22.31 -1.92
N LYS A 583 8.02 22.42 -1.72
CA LYS A 583 8.96 22.84 -2.78
C LYS A 583 9.60 21.67 -3.53
N ASN A 584 9.44 20.45 -3.03
CA ASN A 584 9.88 19.24 -3.73
C ASN A 584 8.86 18.84 -4.80
N VAL A 585 9.30 18.04 -5.75
CA VAL A 585 8.46 17.60 -6.88
C VAL A 585 7.93 16.19 -6.71
N ASP A 586 8.41 15.49 -5.69
CA ASP A 586 8.00 14.14 -5.32
C ASP A 586 7.85 14.03 -3.79
N VAL A 587 7.15 13.02 -3.38
CA VAL A 587 6.98 12.59 -2.00
C VAL A 587 7.79 11.32 -1.81
N ALA A 588 8.69 11.29 -0.84
CA ALA A 588 9.45 10.08 -0.53
C ALA A 588 8.68 9.16 0.42
N GLN A 589 8.02 9.75 1.44
CA GLN A 589 7.19 9.01 2.38
C GLN A 589 5.80 9.64 2.49
N LEU A 590 4.77 8.81 2.33
CA LEU A 590 3.38 9.17 2.51
C LEU A 590 2.86 8.58 3.83
N PHE A 591 2.14 9.40 4.60
CA PHE A 591 1.49 9.00 5.84
C PHE A 591 -0.02 9.23 5.77
N GLY A 592 -0.77 8.69 6.70
CA GLY A 592 -2.19 9.01 6.84
C GLY A 592 -2.46 10.50 7.01
N GLY A 593 -1.59 11.22 7.72
CA GLY A 593 -1.76 12.64 8.05
C GLY A 593 -0.63 13.57 7.62
N LYS A 594 0.36 13.12 6.87
CA LYS A 594 1.41 13.98 6.30
C LYS A 594 2.06 13.39 5.06
N TYR A 595 2.79 14.21 4.33
CA TYR A 595 3.74 13.76 3.31
C TYR A 595 5.04 14.55 3.41
N ILE A 596 6.16 13.85 3.10
CA ILE A 596 7.51 14.37 3.27
C ILE A 596 8.45 13.91 2.14
N HIS A 597 9.51 14.70 1.92
CA HIS A 597 10.62 14.34 1.04
C HIS A 597 11.84 13.95 1.89
N ASN A 598 11.77 12.81 2.54
CA ASN A 598 12.81 12.26 3.43
C ASN A 598 12.66 10.74 3.53
N THR A 599 13.71 10.06 3.99
CA THR A 599 13.72 8.61 4.27
C THR A 599 14.17 8.34 5.71
N TRP A 600 14.03 7.08 6.15
CA TRP A 600 14.38 6.68 7.50
C TRP A 600 15.89 6.62 7.77
N TRP A 601 16.73 6.43 6.74
CA TRP A 601 18.14 6.05 6.93
C TRP A 601 19.16 7.02 6.33
N THR A 602 18.78 8.00 5.51
CA THR A 602 19.74 8.86 4.79
C THR A 602 19.22 10.25 4.53
N ASP A 603 20.16 11.19 4.40
CA ASP A 603 19.93 12.58 3.95
C ASP A 603 20.30 12.74 2.47
N ASP A 604 20.76 11.70 1.78
CA ASP A 604 21.22 11.78 0.40
C ASP A 604 20.04 11.97 -0.56
N PRO A 605 19.92 13.08 -1.29
CA PRO A 605 18.80 13.34 -2.20
C PRO A 605 18.60 12.25 -3.24
N ARG A 606 19.67 11.57 -3.66
CA ARG A 606 19.58 10.49 -4.63
C ARG A 606 18.82 9.28 -4.09
N GLN A 607 19.03 8.96 -2.82
CA GLN A 607 18.33 7.85 -2.16
C GLN A 607 16.91 8.25 -1.76
N ILE A 608 16.70 9.51 -1.38
CA ILE A 608 15.37 10.05 -1.06
C ILE A 608 14.47 9.99 -2.31
N THR A 609 14.91 10.52 -3.45
CA THR A 609 14.14 10.42 -4.71
C THR A 609 14.09 8.99 -5.22
N GLY A 610 15.21 8.25 -5.15
CA GLY A 610 15.36 6.93 -5.75
C GLY A 610 14.58 5.81 -5.07
N ILE A 611 14.19 5.95 -3.79
CA ILE A 611 13.48 4.88 -3.07
C ILE A 611 12.16 4.49 -3.73
N ASN A 612 11.47 5.43 -4.35
CA ASN A 612 10.23 5.18 -5.06
C ASN A 612 10.43 4.76 -6.53
N LEU A 613 11.66 4.61 -6.98
CA LEU A 613 11.98 4.19 -8.35
C LEU A 613 12.46 2.73 -8.45
N LEU A 614 12.95 2.16 -7.35
CA LEU A 614 13.52 0.80 -7.38
C LEU A 614 12.56 -0.25 -6.75
N PRO A 615 12.57 -1.47 -7.28
CA PRO A 615 13.39 -1.97 -8.39
C PRO A 615 12.87 -1.48 -9.75
N ILE A 616 13.71 -0.91 -10.61
CA ILE A 616 13.33 -0.64 -12.01
C ILE A 616 13.43 -1.92 -12.82
N THR A 617 12.31 -2.40 -13.30
CA THR A 617 12.15 -3.58 -14.14
C THR A 617 11.09 -3.29 -15.23
N THR A 618 10.76 -4.27 -16.06
CA THR A 618 9.73 -4.12 -17.09
C THR A 618 8.36 -3.70 -16.54
N VAL A 619 8.09 -3.93 -15.26
CA VAL A 619 6.85 -3.50 -14.60
C VAL A 619 6.84 -2.00 -14.26
N SER A 620 7.99 -1.36 -14.30
CA SER A 620 8.15 0.08 -14.01
C SER A 620 7.83 0.99 -15.21
N THR A 621 7.37 0.42 -16.32
CA THR A 621 7.01 1.19 -17.53
C THR A 621 5.95 2.26 -17.26
N TYR A 622 5.08 2.09 -16.25
CA TYR A 622 4.08 3.08 -15.86
C TYR A 622 4.65 4.48 -15.56
N PHE A 623 5.92 4.59 -15.15
CA PHE A 623 6.61 5.87 -15.02
C PHE A 623 6.65 6.65 -16.35
N GLY A 624 6.80 5.92 -17.46
CA GLY A 624 6.87 6.51 -18.81
C GLY A 624 5.57 7.14 -19.29
N ALA A 625 4.45 6.97 -18.55
CA ALA A 625 3.18 7.66 -18.88
C ALA A 625 3.27 9.18 -18.77
N HIS A 626 4.24 9.69 -18.01
CA HIS A 626 4.43 11.12 -17.77
C HIS A 626 5.90 11.56 -18.02
N PRO A 627 6.39 11.54 -19.27
CA PRO A 627 7.79 11.80 -19.58
C PRO A 627 8.27 13.19 -19.15
N GLU A 628 7.41 14.21 -19.18
CA GLU A 628 7.76 15.56 -18.72
C GLU A 628 7.92 15.61 -17.19
N TYR A 629 7.21 14.76 -16.46
CA TYR A 629 7.44 14.62 -15.02
C TYR A 629 8.82 14.00 -14.73
N ILE A 630 9.21 12.95 -15.45
CA ILE A 630 10.54 12.32 -15.30
C ILE A 630 11.65 13.38 -15.45
N LYS A 631 11.58 14.21 -16.49
CA LYS A 631 12.55 15.29 -16.73
C LYS A 631 12.57 16.32 -15.60
N ARG A 632 11.38 16.71 -15.12
CA ARG A 632 11.24 17.65 -13.99
C ARG A 632 11.81 17.09 -12.71
N ASN A 633 11.52 15.84 -12.38
CA ASN A 633 12.01 15.15 -11.19
C ASN A 633 13.54 15.03 -11.17
N LEU A 634 14.13 14.60 -12.28
CA LEU A 634 15.60 14.53 -12.42
C LEU A 634 16.26 15.91 -12.41
N GLY A 635 15.58 16.95 -12.91
CA GLY A 635 16.01 18.34 -12.81
C GLY A 635 16.03 18.84 -11.36
N ALA A 636 14.99 18.50 -10.58
CA ALA A 636 14.91 18.83 -9.16
C ALA A 636 16.00 18.12 -8.36
N LEU A 637 16.20 16.83 -8.58
CA LEU A 637 17.25 16.03 -7.95
C LEU A 637 18.64 16.66 -8.17
N LYS A 638 18.94 17.14 -9.38
CA LYS A 638 20.19 17.81 -9.66
C LYS A 638 20.37 19.08 -8.80
N SER A 639 19.32 19.89 -8.68
CA SER A 639 19.34 21.09 -7.85
C SER A 639 19.52 20.76 -6.36
N GLU A 640 18.91 19.72 -5.87
CA GLU A 640 19.05 19.23 -4.50
C GLU A 640 20.47 18.75 -4.21
N GLN A 641 21.09 18.01 -5.14
CA GLN A 641 22.49 17.60 -5.02
C GLN A 641 23.45 18.80 -4.96
N GLU A 642 23.22 19.85 -5.77
CA GLU A 642 24.02 21.07 -5.76
C GLU A 642 23.94 21.79 -4.39
N ILE A 643 22.76 21.85 -3.80
CA ILE A 643 22.52 22.43 -2.48
C ILE A 643 23.17 21.60 -1.38
N TRP A 644 23.05 20.28 -1.46
CA TRP A 644 23.64 19.36 -0.51
C TRP A 644 25.17 19.46 -0.51
N ALA A 645 25.78 19.52 -1.70
CA ALA A 645 27.21 19.74 -1.87
C ALA A 645 27.66 21.12 -1.34
N ALA A 646 26.88 22.20 -1.58
CA ALA A 646 27.17 23.54 -1.07
C ALA A 646 27.15 23.61 0.47
N ARG A 647 26.46 22.70 1.15
CA ARG A 647 26.47 22.54 2.62
C ARG A 647 27.66 21.72 3.16
N GLY A 648 28.63 21.40 2.31
CA GLY A 648 29.83 20.63 2.69
C GLY A 648 29.56 19.13 2.88
N LYS A 649 28.40 18.62 2.48
CA LYS A 649 28.11 17.18 2.51
C LYS A 649 28.83 16.51 1.34
N LYS A 650 29.53 15.41 1.62
CA LYS A 650 30.20 14.62 0.57
C LYS A 650 29.18 13.80 -0.19
N VAL A 651 29.24 13.86 -1.51
CA VAL A 651 28.58 12.94 -2.43
C VAL A 651 29.44 11.69 -2.55
N ASP A 652 29.33 10.77 -1.59
CA ASP A 652 30.18 9.58 -1.51
C ASP A 652 29.30 8.33 -1.27
N PRO A 653 29.36 7.29 -2.11
CA PRO A 653 30.05 7.26 -3.41
C PRO A 653 29.38 8.18 -4.46
N PRO A 654 30.18 8.77 -5.40
CA PRO A 654 29.66 9.77 -6.35
C PRO A 654 28.63 9.19 -7.34
N ASP A 655 28.64 7.89 -7.55
CA ASP A 655 27.80 7.18 -8.51
C ASP A 655 26.63 6.38 -7.88
N ILE A 656 26.26 6.70 -6.62
CA ILE A 656 25.15 6.01 -5.96
C ILE A 656 23.86 6.11 -6.79
N TRP A 657 23.28 4.96 -7.13
CA TRP A 657 22.03 4.79 -7.88
C TRP A 657 21.94 5.49 -9.24
N GLN A 658 23.09 5.84 -9.86
CA GLN A 658 23.08 6.46 -11.18
C GLN A 658 22.56 5.53 -12.28
N ASP A 659 22.68 4.23 -12.10
CA ASP A 659 22.07 3.20 -12.93
C ASP A 659 20.53 3.26 -12.87
N VAL A 660 19.95 3.50 -11.70
CA VAL A 660 18.50 3.68 -11.49
C VAL A 660 18.02 4.92 -12.25
N PHE A 661 18.70 6.06 -12.07
CA PHE A 661 18.33 7.31 -12.75
C PHE A 661 18.51 7.26 -14.26
N ALA A 662 19.53 6.58 -14.76
CA ALA A 662 19.72 6.39 -16.21
C ALA A 662 18.59 5.54 -16.81
N LYS A 663 18.17 4.46 -16.13
CA LYS A 663 17.03 3.64 -16.55
C LYS A 663 15.71 4.42 -16.48
N TYR A 664 15.52 5.24 -15.45
CA TYR A 664 14.36 6.11 -15.29
C TYR A 664 14.30 7.17 -16.40
N MET A 665 15.44 7.85 -16.69
CA MET A 665 15.55 8.79 -17.80
C MET A 665 15.19 8.14 -19.15
N ALA A 666 15.63 6.90 -19.37
CA ALA A 666 15.42 6.20 -20.65
C ALA A 666 13.93 5.93 -20.93
N LEU A 667 13.04 5.92 -19.92
CA LEU A 667 11.59 5.83 -20.11
C LEU A 667 10.99 7.11 -20.74
N ALA A 668 11.69 8.25 -20.65
CA ALA A 668 11.27 9.53 -21.24
C ALA A 668 12.12 9.92 -22.45
N ASP A 669 13.40 9.55 -22.44
CA ASP A 669 14.39 9.85 -23.47
C ASP A 669 15.45 8.74 -23.50
N PRO A 670 15.27 7.71 -24.33
CA PRO A 670 16.18 6.60 -24.43
C PRO A 670 17.63 6.98 -24.76
N ALA A 671 17.81 7.97 -25.66
CA ALA A 671 19.14 8.42 -26.07
C ALA A 671 19.87 9.13 -24.91
N ALA A 672 19.16 9.99 -24.17
CA ALA A 672 19.69 10.66 -22.99
C ALA A 672 20.04 9.66 -21.88
N GLY A 673 19.21 8.65 -21.65
CA GLY A 673 19.49 7.57 -20.71
C GLY A 673 20.75 6.77 -21.09
N LEU A 674 20.86 6.33 -22.35
CA LEU A 674 22.02 5.61 -22.84
C LEU A 674 23.32 6.45 -22.80
N ALA A 675 23.24 7.75 -23.03
CA ALA A 675 24.36 8.68 -22.94
C ALA A 675 24.97 8.76 -21.53
N GLN A 676 24.24 8.33 -20.49
CA GLN A 676 24.75 8.27 -19.12
C GLN A 676 25.66 7.05 -18.89
N TRP A 677 25.58 6.00 -19.71
CA TRP A 677 26.15 4.67 -19.46
C TRP A 677 27.60 4.64 -18.97
N ASN A 678 28.48 5.44 -19.53
CA ASN A 678 29.91 5.45 -19.17
C ASN A 678 30.25 6.45 -18.04
N ARG A 679 29.26 7.05 -17.39
CA ARG A 679 29.47 8.08 -16.35
C ARG A 679 29.57 7.50 -14.95
N TRP A 680 29.27 6.20 -14.77
CA TRP A 680 29.32 5.52 -13.48
C TRP A 680 29.77 4.07 -13.62
N GLY A 681 30.28 3.48 -12.53
CA GLY A 681 30.75 2.07 -12.47
C GLY A 681 29.91 1.18 -11.57
N ALA A 682 29.46 1.71 -10.42
CA ALA A 682 28.66 0.96 -9.48
C ALA A 682 27.18 0.86 -9.93
N VAL A 683 26.51 -0.19 -9.52
CA VAL A 683 25.05 -0.36 -9.69
C VAL A 683 24.39 -0.55 -8.32
N GLU A 684 23.11 -0.25 -8.25
CA GLU A 684 22.28 -0.49 -7.06
C GLU A 684 22.35 -1.97 -6.65
N LEU A 685 22.21 -2.29 -5.35
CA LEU A 685 22.37 -3.63 -4.80
C LEU A 685 21.46 -4.70 -5.42
N GLY A 686 20.28 -4.32 -5.88
CA GLY A 686 19.35 -5.20 -6.60
C GLY A 686 19.55 -5.22 -8.13
N GLU A 687 20.70 -4.72 -8.64
CA GLU A 687 20.93 -4.51 -10.08
C GLU A 687 22.23 -5.18 -10.57
N THR A 688 22.33 -5.37 -11.91
CA THR A 688 23.53 -5.85 -12.59
C THR A 688 23.93 -4.91 -13.72
N ARG A 689 25.23 -4.88 -14.05
CA ARG A 689 25.74 -4.07 -15.17
C ARG A 689 25.14 -4.53 -16.50
N SER A 690 25.02 -5.83 -16.72
CA SER A 690 24.45 -6.38 -17.96
C SER A 690 22.97 -6.06 -18.11
N HIS A 691 22.16 -6.16 -17.05
CA HIS A 691 20.74 -5.80 -17.12
C HIS A 691 20.55 -4.30 -17.35
N THR A 692 21.34 -3.45 -16.70
CA THR A 692 21.26 -2.00 -16.92
C THR A 692 21.59 -1.65 -18.37
N LEU A 693 22.67 -2.22 -18.95
CA LEU A 693 22.99 -1.97 -20.36
C LEU A 693 21.91 -2.53 -21.30
N HIS A 694 21.42 -3.73 -21.05
CA HIS A 694 20.33 -4.33 -21.81
C HIS A 694 19.07 -3.42 -21.80
N TRP A 695 18.67 -2.88 -20.63
CA TRP A 695 17.57 -1.94 -20.50
C TRP A 695 17.76 -0.70 -21.38
N LEU A 696 18.91 -0.06 -21.28
CA LEU A 696 19.21 1.16 -22.04
C LEU A 696 19.23 0.90 -23.56
N LEU A 697 19.81 -0.22 -23.98
CA LEU A 697 19.84 -0.61 -25.40
C LEU A 697 18.44 -0.98 -25.92
N SER A 698 17.65 -1.71 -25.13
CA SER A 698 16.28 -2.09 -25.51
C SER A 698 15.42 -0.85 -25.77
N LEU A 699 15.38 0.11 -24.83
CA LEU A 699 14.59 1.33 -25.03
C LEU A 699 15.14 2.17 -26.20
N ASN A 700 16.46 2.22 -26.40
CA ASN A 700 17.04 2.91 -27.54
C ASN A 700 16.62 2.28 -28.88
N GLU A 701 16.35 0.96 -28.91
CA GLU A 701 15.87 0.24 -30.10
C GLU A 701 14.36 0.37 -30.30
N ILE A 702 13.56 0.16 -29.24
CA ILE A 702 12.10 0.07 -29.35
C ILE A 702 11.38 1.39 -29.07
N GLY A 703 12.01 2.34 -28.37
CA GLY A 703 11.45 3.65 -28.05
C GLY A 703 10.89 3.73 -26.62
N VAL A 704 10.08 4.76 -26.37
CA VAL A 704 9.41 4.99 -25.08
C VAL A 704 8.07 4.26 -25.01
N PRO A 705 7.55 3.91 -23.81
CA PRO A 705 6.23 3.31 -23.65
C PRO A 705 5.13 4.17 -24.28
N ASP A 706 4.23 3.55 -25.05
CA ASP A 706 3.06 4.19 -25.68
C ASP A 706 1.76 3.69 -25.02
N PHE A 707 1.25 4.46 -24.06
CA PHE A 707 0.00 4.17 -23.34
C PHE A 707 -1.27 4.56 -24.10
N GLY A 708 -1.15 5.12 -25.30
CA GLY A 708 -2.29 5.39 -26.20
C GLY A 708 -2.87 4.12 -26.83
N ILE A 709 -2.19 2.98 -26.67
CA ILE A 709 -2.61 1.70 -27.25
C ILE A 709 -2.70 0.65 -26.15
N SER A 710 -3.89 0.07 -25.99
CA SER A 710 -4.16 -1.06 -25.10
C SER A 710 -4.22 -2.38 -25.88
N ALA A 711 -4.28 -3.51 -25.17
CA ALA A 711 -4.48 -4.84 -25.76
C ALA A 711 -5.47 -5.67 -24.94
N ASP A 712 -6.06 -6.69 -25.59
CA ASP A 712 -6.99 -7.64 -25.00
C ASP A 712 -6.29 -8.79 -24.23
N ALA A 713 -5.05 -8.58 -23.80
CA ALA A 713 -4.24 -9.56 -23.07
C ALA A 713 -3.59 -8.93 -21.83
N PRO A 714 -3.33 -9.70 -20.77
CA PRO A 714 -2.74 -9.15 -19.53
C PRO A 714 -1.24 -8.80 -19.65
N LEU A 715 -0.49 -9.55 -20.46
CA LEU A 715 0.96 -9.39 -20.58
C LEU A 715 1.32 -8.81 -21.96
N TYR A 716 1.31 -7.49 -22.05
CA TYR A 716 1.65 -6.74 -23.26
C TYR A 716 2.38 -5.44 -22.95
N SER A 717 3.05 -4.89 -23.95
CA SER A 717 3.56 -3.52 -23.92
C SER A 717 3.66 -2.97 -25.33
N VAL A 718 3.45 -1.68 -25.49
CA VAL A 718 3.64 -0.98 -26.77
C VAL A 718 4.66 0.13 -26.57
N PHE A 719 5.54 0.29 -27.53
CA PHE A 719 6.59 1.31 -27.53
C PHE A 719 6.55 2.11 -28.81
N LYS A 720 6.99 3.37 -28.74
CA LYS A 720 7.02 4.28 -29.87
C LYS A 720 8.37 4.99 -29.95
N ARG A 721 9.00 4.93 -31.10
CA ARG A 721 10.24 5.66 -31.38
C ARG A 721 9.96 7.11 -31.79
N ALA A 722 11.00 7.95 -31.79
CA ALA A 722 10.91 9.35 -32.22
C ALA A 722 10.47 9.52 -33.67
N ASP A 723 10.77 8.56 -34.55
CA ASP A 723 10.31 8.52 -35.95
C ASP A 723 8.84 8.10 -36.11
N GLY A 724 8.16 7.79 -35.01
CA GLY A 724 6.76 7.37 -34.99
C GLY A 724 6.56 5.86 -35.16
N ALA A 725 7.60 5.09 -35.45
CA ALA A 725 7.51 3.64 -35.58
C ALA A 725 7.17 3.00 -34.22
N LYS A 726 6.30 2.01 -34.23
CA LYS A 726 5.81 1.32 -33.04
C LYS A 726 6.35 -0.11 -32.95
N THR A 727 6.59 -0.56 -31.74
CA THR A 727 6.91 -1.96 -31.42
C THR A 727 5.86 -2.50 -30.46
N TYR A 728 5.25 -3.61 -30.80
CA TYR A 728 4.23 -4.30 -30.01
C TYR A 728 4.84 -5.56 -29.44
N LEU A 729 4.72 -5.73 -28.15
CA LEU A 729 5.18 -6.90 -27.42
C LEU A 729 4.00 -7.57 -26.71
N ALA A 730 3.98 -8.90 -26.68
CA ALA A 730 3.07 -9.66 -25.85
C ALA A 730 3.72 -10.98 -25.42
N TYR A 731 3.44 -11.42 -24.19
CA TYR A 731 3.92 -12.70 -23.69
C TYR A 731 2.74 -13.66 -23.51
N ASN A 732 2.93 -14.91 -23.93
CA ASN A 732 1.95 -15.97 -23.77
C ASN A 732 2.39 -16.97 -22.70
N ALA A 733 1.89 -16.83 -21.48
CA ALA A 733 2.12 -17.78 -20.39
C ALA A 733 1.26 -19.06 -20.51
N GLY A 734 0.33 -19.12 -21.47
CA GLY A 734 -0.56 -20.25 -21.69
C GLY A 734 0.07 -21.43 -22.46
N LYS A 735 -0.73 -22.45 -22.72
CA LYS A 735 -0.31 -23.70 -23.38
C LYS A 735 -0.73 -23.79 -24.86
N VAL A 736 -1.47 -22.81 -25.35
CA VAL A 736 -1.93 -22.73 -26.74
C VAL A 736 -1.55 -21.39 -27.33
N PRO A 737 -1.42 -21.25 -28.68
CA PRO A 737 -1.16 -19.97 -29.30
C PRO A 737 -2.18 -18.90 -28.87
N LEU A 738 -1.70 -17.70 -28.54
CA LEU A 738 -2.49 -16.55 -28.13
C LEU A 738 -2.53 -15.52 -29.26
N THR A 739 -3.72 -15.10 -29.66
CA THR A 739 -3.88 -13.97 -30.58
C THR A 739 -4.21 -12.74 -29.76
N VAL A 740 -3.29 -11.78 -29.74
CA VAL A 740 -3.44 -10.49 -29.05
C VAL A 740 -3.91 -9.44 -30.05
N ARG A 741 -4.96 -8.71 -29.69
CA ARG A 741 -5.50 -7.59 -30.48
C ARG A 741 -5.23 -6.29 -29.75
N PHE A 742 -4.60 -5.37 -30.45
CA PHE A 742 -4.32 -4.03 -29.95
C PHE A 742 -5.43 -3.06 -30.38
N SER A 743 -5.65 -2.02 -29.58
CA SER A 743 -6.76 -1.06 -29.79
C SER A 743 -6.66 -0.25 -31.09
N ASP A 744 -5.48 -0.17 -31.69
CA ASP A 744 -5.27 0.47 -33.02
C ASP A 744 -5.47 -0.50 -34.20
N GLY A 745 -5.93 -1.73 -33.96
CA GLY A 745 -6.21 -2.74 -34.97
C GLY A 745 -5.05 -3.68 -35.28
N LYS A 746 -3.86 -3.48 -34.72
CA LYS A 746 -2.73 -4.41 -34.88
C LYS A 746 -3.05 -5.73 -34.21
N THR A 747 -2.55 -6.82 -34.78
CA THR A 747 -2.71 -8.17 -34.21
C THR A 747 -1.36 -8.87 -34.13
N LEU A 748 -1.13 -9.63 -33.05
CA LEU A 748 0.08 -10.41 -32.81
C LEU A 748 -0.30 -11.83 -32.37
N VAL A 749 0.21 -12.85 -33.06
CA VAL A 749 0.06 -14.25 -32.65
C VAL A 749 1.33 -14.67 -31.92
N VAL A 750 1.15 -15.13 -30.68
CA VAL A 750 2.26 -15.48 -29.77
C VAL A 750 2.20 -16.96 -29.44
N ALA A 751 3.29 -17.68 -29.70
CA ALA A 751 3.41 -19.11 -29.35
C ALA A 751 3.44 -19.30 -27.81
N PRO A 752 3.02 -20.47 -27.30
CA PRO A 752 3.09 -20.78 -25.88
C PRO A 752 4.49 -20.62 -25.30
N GLY A 753 4.59 -20.01 -24.12
CA GLY A 753 5.85 -19.82 -23.39
C GLY A 753 6.83 -18.84 -24.06
N THR A 754 6.37 -18.00 -24.99
CA THR A 754 7.27 -17.08 -25.71
C THR A 754 6.85 -15.61 -25.61
N LEU A 755 7.83 -14.73 -25.82
CA LEU A 755 7.61 -13.31 -26.06
C LEU A 755 7.47 -13.08 -27.57
N GLY A 756 6.30 -12.61 -28.01
CA GLY A 756 6.06 -12.17 -29.38
C GLY A 756 6.42 -10.70 -29.57
N ARG A 757 6.93 -10.38 -30.76
CA ARG A 757 7.24 -8.99 -31.18
C ARG A 757 6.74 -8.76 -32.61
N THR A 758 6.18 -7.59 -32.86
CA THR A 758 5.90 -7.07 -34.22
C THR A 758 6.08 -5.54 -34.24
N ASN A 759 6.42 -5.01 -35.39
CA ASN A 759 6.59 -3.57 -35.59
C ASN A 759 5.41 -2.99 -36.38
#